data_6e4c9d6536463bd3c4ffb29fc075597a
#
_entry.id   6e4c9d6536463bd3c4ffb29fc075597a
#
_cell.length_a   1.000
_cell.length_b   1.000
_cell.length_c   1.000
_cell.angle_alpha   90.00
_cell.angle_beta   90.00
_cell.angle_gamma   90.00
#
_symmetry.space_group_name_H-M   'P 1'
#
loop_
_entity.id
_entity.type
_entity.pdbx_description
1 polymer ?
#
loop_
_entity_poly.entity_id
_entity_poly.type
_entity_poly.pdbx_seq_one_letter_code
_entity_poly.pdbx_strand_id
1 'polypeptide(L)'
;MSHDGRQMEPELSENAIQVLEKRYLRKDESGKPIERPKDMFWRVAKNIALMDVLYHPETYIRPDAGGGDGRSEGSAQDGSLPEAPEVPMAFELTDWDWATLQMAFERLESKGLTKVKWEDLKRVVEKERESLQRVAARFYAAMAQAKFMPNSPALINAGRELQQLSACFVLPVEDSMVSIFDSLKHAALIHQSGGGTGFSFSRLRPKNDVVRSTGGVASGPVSFMKVFNAATEAVKQGGVRRGANMGILRVDHPDILEFITCKTDTKELTNFNISVGVTEKFMQAVEKDEEYELVNPRNGKVTARLRAREVFQKIVDQAWRNGEPGIIFLDRLNKDNPTPEIGEIESTNPCVVGDALVPTERGLIPMKRLVEEASRTEISVVIDRRTLPWGMVRDGTTGLISEVASGTELAPVTRAFRTGVKEVVRITTQSGFSVEVTPDHKIMTTRGWVPAGSLRSNVDVVLIQWNGVERDLVESVTPAGEKEVFDLTVPRSHSFVANGFVVSNCGEQPLLPYEACCLGSINLGKFTRPVWPDRAFDADLADRIDWDGLRDVVHVGVHFLDNLIDANKYPLPEIDNMAHGNRKIGLGIMGWADMLLDLAIPYNSEEALALAERVMGFIEKESVEASKRLAQRRGAFPNFDKSIYAAKGVPVRNATTTTIAPTGTISIICGASSGIEPLFSIAFTRHVLDRELIEVNPRFEQVVRQLGLDSEDLMRTIAAHGTLAG
;
A
#
# COMPACT_ATOMS: atom_id res chain seq x y z
N MET A 1 35.65 -19.98 -10.34
CA MET A 1 35.04 -18.80 -11.00
C MET A 1 35.49 -17.59 -10.22
N SER A 2 36.12 -16.63 -10.87
CA SER A 2 36.83 -15.51 -10.26
C SER A 2 35.83 -14.58 -9.53
N HIS A 3 35.94 -14.46 -8.20
CA HIS A 3 35.35 -13.36 -7.45
C HIS A 3 36.06 -12.06 -7.88
N ASP A 4 35.46 -11.39 -8.85
CA ASP A 4 35.83 -10.02 -9.20
C ASP A 4 35.28 -9.12 -8.08
N GLY A 5 36.17 -8.50 -7.30
CA GLY A 5 35.85 -7.63 -6.14
C GLY A 5 35.17 -6.30 -6.55
N ARG A 6 34.12 -6.38 -7.36
CA ARG A 6 33.29 -5.21 -7.65
C ARG A 6 32.49 -4.84 -6.41
N GLN A 7 32.67 -3.62 -5.98
CA GLN A 7 31.82 -2.98 -4.97
C GLN A 7 30.36 -3.27 -5.27
N MET A 8 29.60 -3.77 -4.29
CA MET A 8 28.16 -4.03 -4.41
C MET A 8 27.41 -2.70 -4.54
N GLU A 9 27.22 -2.24 -5.77
CA GLU A 9 26.40 -1.07 -6.09
C GLU A 9 24.92 -1.51 -6.18
N PRO A 10 23.94 -0.66 -5.76
CA PRO A 10 22.53 -0.99 -5.88
C PRO A 10 22.08 -1.19 -7.33
N GLU A 11 21.29 -2.22 -7.59
CA GLU A 11 20.67 -2.50 -8.90
C GLU A 11 19.45 -1.59 -9.09
N LEU A 12 19.63 -0.40 -9.64
CA LEU A 12 18.59 0.62 -9.76
C LEU A 12 18.41 1.07 -11.22
N SER A 13 17.14 1.16 -11.65
CA SER A 13 16.77 1.80 -12.90
C SER A 13 16.90 3.34 -12.78
N GLU A 14 16.95 4.04 -13.92
CA GLU A 14 16.93 5.52 -13.93
C GLU A 14 15.72 6.08 -13.19
N ASN A 15 14.55 5.45 -13.32
CA ASN A 15 13.34 5.83 -12.61
C ASN A 15 13.47 5.64 -11.11
N ALA A 16 14.06 4.53 -10.66
CA ALA A 16 14.33 4.30 -9.24
C ALA A 16 15.24 5.41 -8.67
N ILE A 17 16.30 5.76 -9.38
CA ILE A 17 17.22 6.84 -8.98
C ILE A 17 16.48 8.17 -8.86
N GLN A 18 15.66 8.54 -9.85
CA GLN A 18 14.88 9.79 -9.81
C GLN A 18 13.89 9.84 -8.65
N VAL A 19 13.20 8.72 -8.35
CA VAL A 19 12.29 8.61 -7.21
C VAL A 19 13.05 8.77 -5.89
N LEU A 20 14.22 8.14 -5.78
CA LEU A 20 15.08 8.25 -4.60
C LEU A 20 15.56 9.70 -4.41
N GLU A 21 16.09 10.35 -5.45
CA GLU A 21 16.56 11.75 -5.40
C GLU A 21 15.45 12.73 -5.00
N LYS A 22 14.24 12.54 -5.54
CA LYS A 22 13.13 13.47 -5.28
C LYS A 22 12.57 13.34 -3.85
N ARG A 23 12.48 12.11 -3.30
CA ARG A 23 11.68 11.83 -2.12
C ARG A 23 12.43 11.22 -0.94
N TYR A 24 13.57 10.53 -1.14
CA TYR A 24 14.19 9.68 -0.13
C TYR A 24 15.56 10.15 0.33
N LEU A 25 16.40 10.60 -0.61
CA LEU A 25 17.77 10.99 -0.29
C LEU A 25 17.80 12.24 0.60
N ARG A 26 18.80 12.33 1.44
CA ARG A 26 19.07 13.54 2.22
C ARG A 26 19.38 14.69 1.27
N LYS A 27 18.86 15.88 1.61
CA LYS A 27 19.05 17.10 0.83
C LYS A 27 19.63 18.20 1.69
N ASP A 28 20.36 19.10 1.07
CA ASP A 28 20.79 20.36 1.67
C ASP A 28 19.64 21.39 1.72
N GLU A 29 19.91 22.58 2.23
CA GLU A 29 18.93 23.67 2.34
C GLU A 29 18.44 24.16 0.95
N SER A 30 19.19 23.90 -0.13
CA SER A 30 18.78 24.21 -1.49
C SER A 30 17.90 23.15 -2.13
N GLY A 31 17.65 22.02 -1.44
CA GLY A 31 16.90 20.88 -1.95
C GLY A 31 17.72 19.92 -2.82
N LYS A 32 19.04 20.07 -2.90
CA LYS A 32 19.93 19.18 -3.67
C LYS A 32 20.28 17.94 -2.85
N PRO A 33 20.25 16.72 -3.44
CA PRO A 33 20.69 15.50 -2.75
C PRO A 33 22.16 15.58 -2.31
N ILE A 34 22.41 15.21 -1.05
CA ILE A 34 23.75 15.16 -0.41
C ILE A 34 24.16 13.73 -0.02
N GLU A 35 23.36 12.73 -0.35
CA GLU A 35 23.69 11.31 -0.26
C GLU A 35 23.33 10.61 -1.57
N ARG A 36 24.00 9.50 -1.87
CA ARG A 36 23.69 8.62 -3.02
C ARG A 36 22.78 7.48 -2.56
N PRO A 37 22.11 6.75 -3.47
CA PRO A 37 21.28 5.61 -3.11
C PRO A 37 21.99 4.57 -2.23
N LYS A 38 23.25 4.23 -2.55
CA LYS A 38 24.03 3.30 -1.73
C LYS A 38 24.31 3.80 -0.32
N ASP A 39 24.56 5.09 -0.16
CA ASP A 39 24.80 5.71 1.14
C ASP A 39 23.51 5.67 1.98
N MET A 40 22.35 5.88 1.36
CA MET A 40 21.03 5.74 1.99
C MET A 40 20.79 4.30 2.46
N PHE A 41 20.97 3.30 1.58
CA PHE A 41 20.76 1.90 1.96
C PHE A 41 21.72 1.47 3.08
N TRP A 42 22.96 1.92 3.04
CA TRP A 42 23.92 1.65 4.11
C TRP A 42 23.54 2.32 5.43
N ARG A 43 23.10 3.58 5.39
CA ARG A 43 22.59 4.31 6.56
C ARG A 43 21.45 3.54 7.23
N VAL A 44 20.47 3.10 6.43
CA VAL A 44 19.32 2.32 6.91
C VAL A 44 19.78 0.99 7.50
N ALA A 45 20.55 0.21 6.75
CA ALA A 45 21.06 -1.09 7.18
C ALA A 45 21.84 -1.02 8.49
N LYS A 46 22.74 -0.06 8.61
CA LYS A 46 23.58 0.15 9.78
C LYS A 46 22.75 0.55 11.01
N ASN A 47 21.85 1.51 10.86
CA ASN A 47 21.01 2.00 11.96
C ASN A 47 20.13 0.89 12.54
N ILE A 48 19.54 0.05 11.66
CA ILE A 48 18.70 -1.07 12.09
C ILE A 48 19.53 -2.23 12.67
N ALA A 49 20.69 -2.56 12.08
CA ALA A 49 21.57 -3.61 12.59
C ALA A 49 22.11 -3.33 13.99
N LEU A 50 22.29 -2.06 14.33
CA LEU A 50 22.79 -1.62 15.64
C LEU A 50 21.93 -2.11 16.81
N MET A 51 20.63 -2.36 16.58
CA MET A 51 19.70 -2.85 17.60
C MET A 51 20.07 -4.25 18.13
N ASP A 52 20.85 -5.04 17.41
CA ASP A 52 21.29 -6.38 17.86
C ASP A 52 22.10 -6.33 19.14
N VAL A 53 22.86 -5.25 19.39
CA VAL A 53 23.67 -5.09 20.59
C VAL A 53 22.82 -5.03 21.87
N LEU A 54 21.57 -4.59 21.77
CA LEU A 54 20.62 -4.56 22.89
C LEU A 54 20.36 -5.96 23.47
N TYR A 55 20.41 -6.98 22.60
CA TYR A 55 20.14 -8.38 22.95
C TYR A 55 21.41 -9.22 23.11
N HIS A 56 22.58 -8.58 23.14
CA HIS A 56 23.83 -9.26 23.41
C HIS A 56 23.83 -9.87 24.84
N PRO A 57 24.39 -11.08 25.06
CA PRO A 57 24.37 -11.74 26.36
C PRO A 57 24.96 -10.91 27.52
N GLU A 58 25.90 -10.03 27.23
CA GLU A 58 26.47 -9.11 28.25
C GLU A 58 25.52 -7.94 28.56
N THR A 59 24.60 -7.60 27.69
CA THR A 59 23.70 -6.44 27.79
C THR A 59 22.33 -6.80 28.35
N TYR A 60 21.74 -7.92 27.88
CA TYR A 60 20.32 -8.22 27.99
C TYR A 60 19.99 -9.24 29.07
N ILE A 61 18.90 -8.97 29.83
CA ILE A 61 18.25 -9.91 30.73
C ILE A 61 17.03 -10.50 30.02
N ARG A 62 17.09 -11.78 29.66
CA ARG A 62 15.97 -12.45 29.00
C ARG A 62 14.84 -12.75 29.99
N PRO A 63 13.60 -12.28 29.77
CA PRO A 63 12.49 -12.42 30.75
C PRO A 63 12.13 -13.87 31.10
N ASP A 64 12.27 -14.78 30.14
CA ASP A 64 11.81 -16.18 30.25
C ASP A 64 12.87 -17.12 30.83
N ALA A 65 14.05 -16.61 31.17
CA ALA A 65 15.08 -17.39 31.84
C ALA A 65 14.69 -17.59 33.31
N GLY A 66 13.66 -18.40 33.57
CA GLY A 66 13.30 -18.83 34.92
C GLY A 66 14.51 -19.50 35.57
N GLY A 67 14.91 -19.02 36.75
CA GLY A 67 15.85 -19.42 37.79
C GLY A 67 16.80 -20.63 37.66
N GLY A 68 17.18 -21.01 36.45
CA GLY A 68 18.20 -22.00 36.15
C GLY A 68 19.51 -21.30 35.80
N ASP A 69 20.57 -21.70 36.47
CA ASP A 69 21.94 -21.22 36.32
C ASP A 69 22.29 -21.03 34.82
N GLY A 70 22.42 -19.77 34.42
CA GLY A 70 22.51 -19.30 33.02
C GLY A 70 23.79 -19.69 32.27
N ARG A 71 24.13 -20.96 32.27
CA ARG A 71 25.11 -21.58 31.38
C ARG A 71 24.38 -22.31 30.22
N SER A 72 23.75 -21.58 29.33
CA SER A 72 23.64 -22.08 27.96
C SER A 72 25.01 -21.84 27.32
N GLU A 73 25.86 -22.85 27.44
CA GLU A 73 27.04 -23.01 26.58
C GLU A 73 26.58 -22.96 25.13
N GLY A 74 27.20 -22.09 24.40
CA GLY A 74 27.03 -21.97 22.97
C GLY A 74 26.82 -20.52 22.59
N SER A 75 27.91 -19.83 22.26
CA SER A 75 27.90 -18.92 21.14
C SER A 75 27.35 -19.74 19.97
N ALA A 76 26.02 -19.84 19.85
CA ALA A 76 25.42 -20.30 18.63
C ALA A 76 25.84 -19.25 17.58
N GLN A 77 27.01 -19.46 17.03
CA GLN A 77 27.34 -18.94 15.73
C GLN A 77 26.11 -19.22 14.89
N ASP A 78 25.60 -18.17 14.25
CA ASP A 78 24.50 -18.22 13.31
C ASP A 78 24.92 -19.11 12.11
N GLY A 79 25.10 -20.40 12.38
CA GLY A 79 25.60 -21.41 11.44
C GLY A 79 24.60 -21.75 10.35
N SER A 80 23.51 -21.02 10.24
CA SER A 80 22.46 -21.24 9.25
C SER A 80 22.24 -20.09 8.26
N LEU A 81 22.85 -18.91 8.47
CA LEU A 81 22.78 -17.83 7.52
C LEU A 81 24.01 -17.83 6.61
N PRO A 82 23.85 -17.61 5.30
CA PRO A 82 24.97 -17.54 4.37
C PRO A 82 25.99 -16.48 4.79
N GLU A 83 27.24 -16.66 4.37
CA GLU A 83 28.32 -15.70 4.65
C GLU A 83 27.90 -14.28 4.26
N ALA A 84 28.16 -13.33 5.15
CA ALA A 84 27.81 -11.93 4.87
C ALA A 84 28.67 -11.44 3.69
N PRO A 85 28.07 -10.77 2.69
CA PRO A 85 28.85 -10.25 1.59
C PRO A 85 29.82 -9.17 2.06
N GLU A 86 30.99 -9.09 1.44
CA GLU A 86 31.90 -7.96 1.67
C GLU A 86 31.28 -6.66 1.16
N VAL A 87 31.06 -5.73 2.06
CA VAL A 87 30.57 -4.39 1.76
C VAL A 87 31.68 -3.39 2.03
N PRO A 88 32.16 -2.61 1.05
CA PRO A 88 33.33 -1.72 1.18
C PRO A 88 32.96 -0.40 1.87
N MET A 89 32.08 -0.43 2.87
CA MET A 89 31.67 0.75 3.63
C MET A 89 31.99 0.56 5.11
N ALA A 90 32.61 1.58 5.71
CA ALA A 90 32.95 1.57 7.13
C ALA A 90 31.69 1.55 8.01
N PHE A 91 31.73 0.78 9.09
CA PHE A 91 30.69 0.80 10.12
C PHE A 91 30.95 1.94 11.10
N GLU A 92 30.78 3.18 10.61
CA GLU A 92 30.91 4.40 11.41
C GLU A 92 29.55 4.85 11.90
N LEU A 93 29.40 5.06 13.21
CA LEU A 93 28.15 5.49 13.82
C LEU A 93 28.10 7.02 13.88
N THR A 94 26.96 7.55 13.47
CA THR A 94 26.63 8.98 13.56
C THR A 94 25.97 9.30 14.90
N ASP A 95 25.86 10.58 15.24
CA ASP A 95 25.14 11.01 16.44
C ASP A 95 23.68 10.52 16.45
N TRP A 96 23.04 10.42 15.29
CA TRP A 96 21.69 9.87 15.16
C TRP A 96 21.63 8.37 15.42
N ASP A 97 22.66 7.61 15.03
CA ASP A 97 22.74 6.17 15.36
C ASP A 97 22.86 5.98 16.87
N TRP A 98 23.74 6.77 17.53
CA TRP A 98 23.88 6.75 18.97
C TRP A 98 22.60 7.18 19.70
N ALA A 99 21.92 8.24 19.23
CA ALA A 99 20.66 8.68 19.79
C ALA A 99 19.54 7.62 19.64
N THR A 100 19.49 6.92 18.51
CA THR A 100 18.56 5.80 18.28
C THR A 100 18.84 4.66 19.26
N LEU A 101 20.10 4.27 19.40
CA LEU A 101 20.48 3.19 20.31
C LEU A 101 20.20 3.57 21.77
N GLN A 102 20.48 4.82 22.16
CA GLN A 102 20.23 5.31 23.52
C GLN A 102 18.74 5.24 23.85
N MET A 103 17.87 5.74 22.97
CA MET A 103 16.43 5.68 23.14
C MET A 103 15.94 4.23 23.33
N ALA A 104 16.43 3.29 22.50
CA ALA A 104 16.06 1.88 22.58
C ALA A 104 16.61 1.22 23.87
N PHE A 105 17.82 1.57 24.29
CA PHE A 105 18.43 1.10 25.52
C PHE A 105 17.66 1.57 26.76
N GLU A 106 17.34 2.87 26.85
CA GLU A 106 16.57 3.46 27.96
C GLU A 106 15.21 2.78 28.13
N ARG A 107 14.57 2.37 27.02
CA ARG A 107 13.33 1.60 27.03
C ARG A 107 13.50 0.22 27.68
N LEU A 108 14.59 -0.48 27.40
CA LEU A 108 14.90 -1.76 28.06
C LEU A 108 15.30 -1.57 29.52
N GLU A 109 16.09 -0.54 29.81
CA GLU A 109 16.52 -0.20 31.15
C GLU A 109 15.36 0.14 32.08
N SER A 110 14.38 0.93 31.60
CA SER A 110 13.15 1.25 32.33
C SER A 110 12.31 0.02 32.71
N LYS A 111 12.47 -1.07 31.95
CA LYS A 111 11.82 -2.38 32.20
C LYS A 111 12.68 -3.33 33.03
N GLY A 112 13.89 -2.89 33.46
CA GLY A 112 14.83 -3.73 34.20
C GLY A 112 15.43 -4.89 33.38
N LEU A 113 15.49 -4.74 32.04
CA LEU A 113 15.96 -5.78 31.13
C LEU A 113 17.41 -5.60 30.67
N THR A 114 18.19 -4.71 31.34
CA THR A 114 19.59 -4.48 31.02
C THR A 114 20.50 -4.95 32.15
N LYS A 115 21.67 -5.54 31.81
CA LYS A 115 22.71 -5.96 32.73
C LYS A 115 23.78 -4.88 32.95
N VAL A 116 23.84 -3.90 32.04
CA VAL A 116 24.88 -2.89 31.97
C VAL A 116 24.29 -1.48 32.01
N LYS A 117 25.12 -0.49 32.25
CA LYS A 117 24.77 0.92 32.09
C LYS A 117 25.06 1.39 30.66
N TRP A 118 24.53 2.54 30.27
CA TRP A 118 24.72 3.13 28.94
C TRP A 118 26.21 3.22 28.53
N GLU A 119 27.10 3.66 29.44
CA GLU A 119 28.53 3.79 29.12
C GLU A 119 29.22 2.45 28.88
N ASP A 120 28.74 1.37 29.51
CA ASP A 120 29.26 0.02 29.28
C ASP A 120 28.75 -0.56 27.98
N LEU A 121 27.49 -0.24 27.59
CA LEU A 121 26.95 -0.62 26.30
C LEU A 121 27.80 -0.10 25.13
N LYS A 122 28.31 1.11 25.21
CA LYS A 122 29.22 1.66 24.19
C LYS A 122 30.46 0.79 23.99
N ARG A 123 31.00 0.19 25.06
CA ARG A 123 32.12 -0.75 24.96
C ARG A 123 31.71 -2.06 24.31
N VAL A 124 30.48 -2.54 24.56
CA VAL A 124 29.96 -3.73 23.89
C VAL A 124 29.77 -3.47 22.39
N VAL A 125 29.28 -2.27 21.99
CA VAL A 125 29.19 -1.86 20.58
C VAL A 125 30.55 -1.92 19.89
N GLU A 126 31.60 -1.38 20.51
CA GLU A 126 32.95 -1.41 19.92
C GLU A 126 33.52 -2.82 19.85
N LYS A 127 33.29 -3.66 20.87
CA LYS A 127 33.67 -5.08 20.87
C LYS A 127 32.98 -5.88 19.76
N GLU A 128 31.71 -5.64 19.53
CA GLU A 128 30.86 -6.36 18.56
C GLU A 128 30.80 -5.68 17.19
N ARG A 129 31.62 -4.66 16.93
CA ARG A 129 31.62 -3.85 15.70
C ARG A 129 31.64 -4.70 14.43
N GLU A 130 32.47 -5.73 14.35
CA GLU A 130 32.56 -6.63 13.20
C GLU A 130 31.29 -7.47 13.03
N SER A 131 30.71 -7.94 14.13
CA SER A 131 29.44 -8.68 14.12
C SER A 131 28.29 -7.80 13.62
N LEU A 132 28.18 -6.59 14.14
CA LEU A 132 27.18 -5.61 13.72
C LEU A 132 27.36 -5.21 12.24
N GLN A 133 28.61 -5.06 11.79
CA GLN A 133 28.92 -4.78 10.39
C GLN A 133 28.46 -5.93 9.47
N ARG A 134 28.65 -7.21 9.88
CA ARG A 134 28.15 -8.36 9.12
C ARG A 134 26.63 -8.36 9.01
N VAL A 135 25.92 -8.03 10.08
CA VAL A 135 24.44 -7.91 10.04
C VAL A 135 24.02 -6.76 9.12
N ALA A 136 24.65 -5.60 9.26
CA ALA A 136 24.38 -4.45 8.37
C ALA A 136 24.68 -4.77 6.91
N ALA A 137 25.74 -5.53 6.62
CA ALA A 137 26.06 -5.96 5.25
C ALA A 137 24.99 -6.87 4.64
N ARG A 138 24.39 -7.77 5.43
CA ARG A 138 23.26 -8.62 4.97
C ARG A 138 22.03 -7.78 4.69
N PHE A 139 21.68 -6.84 5.56
CA PHE A 139 20.55 -5.92 5.36
C PHE A 139 20.76 -5.05 4.12
N TYR A 140 21.95 -4.50 3.96
CA TYR A 140 22.34 -3.73 2.79
C TYR A 140 22.23 -4.54 1.50
N ALA A 141 22.80 -5.75 1.49
CA ALA A 141 22.79 -6.62 0.33
C ALA A 141 21.36 -6.97 -0.12
N ALA A 142 20.47 -7.27 0.83
CA ALA A 142 19.07 -7.56 0.51
C ALA A 142 18.38 -6.36 -0.18
N MET A 143 18.65 -5.12 0.26
CA MET A 143 18.14 -3.90 -0.35
C MET A 143 18.84 -3.58 -1.68
N ALA A 144 20.18 -3.62 -1.72
CA ALA A 144 20.97 -3.27 -2.89
C ALA A 144 20.71 -4.20 -4.10
N GLN A 145 20.46 -5.50 -3.83
CA GLN A 145 20.06 -6.49 -4.84
C GLN A 145 18.55 -6.47 -5.15
N ALA A 146 17.81 -5.49 -4.61
CA ALA A 146 16.37 -5.39 -4.76
C ALA A 146 15.59 -6.69 -4.40
N LYS A 147 16.12 -7.53 -3.51
CA LYS A 147 15.48 -8.75 -3.00
C LYS A 147 14.47 -8.47 -1.91
N PHE A 148 14.75 -7.48 -1.06
CA PHE A 148 13.90 -7.00 0.03
C PHE A 148 13.97 -5.48 0.10
N MET A 149 12.84 -4.84 0.37
CA MET A 149 12.78 -3.39 0.58
C MET A 149 11.86 -3.06 1.75
N PRO A 150 12.33 -2.33 2.78
CA PRO A 150 11.47 -1.86 3.84
C PRO A 150 10.55 -0.74 3.34
N ASN A 151 9.54 -0.39 4.13
CA ASN A 151 8.60 0.68 3.82
C ASN A 151 9.28 2.04 3.64
N SER A 152 8.60 2.97 2.97
CA SER A 152 9.13 4.31 2.69
C SER A 152 9.58 5.09 3.94
N PRO A 153 8.84 5.11 5.07
CA PRO A 153 9.32 5.79 6.27
C PRO A 153 10.66 5.26 6.79
N ALA A 154 10.89 3.94 6.74
CA ALA A 154 12.17 3.37 7.15
C ALA A 154 13.31 3.84 6.24
N LEU A 155 13.13 3.82 4.92
CA LEU A 155 14.14 4.31 3.96
C LEU A 155 14.44 5.81 4.16
N ILE A 156 13.41 6.61 4.43
CA ILE A 156 13.56 8.06 4.59
C ILE A 156 14.22 8.40 5.92
N ASN A 157 13.73 7.83 7.04
CA ASN A 157 13.97 8.36 8.38
C ASN A 157 15.00 7.60 9.22
N ALA A 158 15.32 6.31 8.90
CA ALA A 158 16.29 5.56 9.69
C ALA A 158 17.66 6.23 9.68
N GLY A 159 18.25 6.43 10.86
CA GLY A 159 19.51 7.15 11.04
C GLY A 159 19.41 8.67 10.81
N ARG A 160 18.21 9.25 11.07
CA ARG A 160 17.94 10.70 11.01
C ARG A 160 17.20 11.16 12.28
N GLU A 161 17.09 12.48 12.45
CA GLU A 161 16.45 13.13 13.60
C GLU A 161 15.01 12.64 13.86
N LEU A 162 14.19 12.50 12.81
CA LEU A 162 12.80 12.12 12.95
C LEU A 162 12.64 10.68 13.46
N GLN A 163 13.43 9.74 12.94
CA GLN A 163 13.49 8.33 13.32
C GLN A 163 12.10 7.64 13.47
N GLN A 164 11.05 8.17 12.86
CA GLN A 164 9.74 7.54 12.77
C GLN A 164 9.73 6.62 11.54
N LEU A 165 9.62 5.30 11.74
CA LEU A 165 9.87 4.26 10.74
C LEU A 165 8.61 3.50 10.31
N SER A 166 7.47 3.71 10.99
CA SER A 166 6.20 3.06 10.69
C SER A 166 5.38 3.84 9.67
N ALA A 167 4.68 3.14 8.79
CA ALA A 167 3.84 3.78 7.77
C ALA A 167 2.42 4.07 8.26
N CYS A 168 1.89 3.23 9.16
CA CYS A 168 0.47 3.10 9.41
C CYS A 168 0.18 2.93 10.89
N PHE A 169 -0.93 3.54 11.35
CA PHE A 169 -1.33 3.58 12.75
C PHE A 169 -2.84 3.43 12.86
N VAL A 170 -3.33 2.78 13.92
CA VAL A 170 -4.75 2.75 14.26
C VAL A 170 -4.96 3.45 15.60
N LEU A 171 -5.93 4.35 15.65
CA LEU A 171 -6.29 5.11 16.85
C LEU A 171 -7.73 4.80 17.26
N PRO A 172 -8.01 4.66 18.57
CA PRO A 172 -9.37 4.48 19.07
C PRO A 172 -10.17 5.78 19.02
N VAL A 173 -11.49 5.66 18.80
CA VAL A 173 -12.44 6.78 18.92
C VAL A 173 -13.57 6.31 19.84
N GLU A 174 -13.50 6.70 21.11
CA GLU A 174 -14.53 6.40 22.12
C GLU A 174 -15.64 7.46 22.14
N ASP A 175 -16.83 7.09 22.65
CA ASP A 175 -18.01 7.94 22.67
C ASP A 175 -17.94 9.05 23.74
N SER A 176 -16.87 9.85 23.68
CA SER A 176 -16.67 11.05 24.51
C SER A 176 -15.92 12.14 23.76
N MET A 177 -16.26 13.41 24.03
CA MET A 177 -15.61 14.57 23.41
C MET A 177 -14.10 14.55 23.65
N VAL A 178 -13.64 14.19 24.83
CA VAL A 178 -12.21 14.11 25.16
C VAL A 178 -11.52 13.09 24.24
N SER A 179 -12.03 11.86 24.18
CA SER A 179 -11.43 10.82 23.35
C SER A 179 -11.45 11.17 21.86
N ILE A 180 -12.53 11.74 21.35
CA ILE A 180 -12.65 12.15 19.94
C ILE A 180 -11.57 13.19 19.60
N PHE A 181 -11.41 14.23 20.42
CA PHE A 181 -10.42 15.28 20.16
C PHE A 181 -8.98 14.86 20.49
N ASP A 182 -8.76 13.97 21.46
CA ASP A 182 -7.45 13.38 21.66
C ASP A 182 -7.04 12.51 20.47
N SER A 183 -7.94 11.71 19.91
CA SER A 183 -7.67 10.94 18.68
C SER A 183 -7.36 11.88 17.50
N LEU A 184 -8.04 12.99 17.37
CA LEU A 184 -7.76 14.00 16.36
C LEU A 184 -6.36 14.63 16.53
N LYS A 185 -6.00 15.01 17.77
CA LYS A 185 -4.67 15.52 18.11
C LYS A 185 -3.59 14.50 17.78
N HIS A 186 -3.78 13.24 18.16
CA HIS A 186 -2.87 12.14 17.89
C HIS A 186 -2.70 11.90 16.39
N ALA A 187 -3.81 11.93 15.62
CA ALA A 187 -3.74 11.85 14.16
C ALA A 187 -2.89 12.96 13.54
N ALA A 188 -3.03 14.20 14.03
CA ALA A 188 -2.24 15.33 13.53
C ALA A 188 -0.73 15.14 13.77
N LEU A 189 -0.32 14.62 14.94
CA LEU A 189 1.08 14.30 15.26
C LEU A 189 1.63 13.17 14.37
N ILE A 190 0.82 12.14 14.11
CA ILE A 190 1.18 11.05 13.21
C ILE A 190 1.33 11.57 11.77
N HIS A 191 0.40 12.37 11.28
CA HIS A 191 0.46 12.95 9.94
C HIS A 191 1.66 13.88 9.77
N GLN A 192 2.04 14.63 10.80
CA GLN A 192 3.26 15.45 10.81
C GLN A 192 4.51 14.60 10.57
N SER A 193 4.53 13.37 11.09
CA SER A 193 5.63 12.41 10.88
C SER A 193 5.53 11.59 9.58
N GLY A 194 4.49 11.81 8.77
CA GLY A 194 4.27 11.14 7.48
C GLY A 194 3.53 9.80 7.55
N GLY A 195 2.95 9.45 8.71
CA GLY A 195 2.13 8.25 8.90
C GLY A 195 0.68 8.43 8.43
N GLY A 196 0.02 7.32 8.07
CA GLY A 196 -1.43 7.24 7.84
C GLY A 196 -2.16 6.72 9.07
N THR A 197 -3.42 7.12 9.26
CA THR A 197 -4.22 6.75 10.44
C THR A 197 -5.51 6.02 10.07
N GLY A 198 -5.85 4.98 10.82
CA GLY A 198 -7.11 4.26 10.73
C GLY A 198 -7.95 4.44 12.00
N PHE A 199 -9.25 4.51 11.83
CA PHE A 199 -10.23 4.71 12.91
C PHE A 199 -11.43 3.80 12.74
N SER A 200 -11.93 3.24 13.84
CA SER A 200 -13.30 2.72 13.93
C SER A 200 -14.17 3.76 14.60
N PHE A 201 -15.18 4.21 13.91
CA PHE A 201 -16.20 5.12 14.46
C PHE A 201 -17.40 4.37 15.04
N SER A 202 -17.33 3.04 15.10
CA SER A 202 -18.43 2.15 15.46
C SER A 202 -18.89 2.25 16.93
N ARG A 203 -18.04 2.80 17.78
CA ARG A 203 -18.35 2.98 19.22
C ARG A 203 -19.10 4.28 19.50
N LEU A 204 -19.12 5.22 18.54
CA LEU A 204 -19.85 6.48 18.71
C LEU A 204 -21.36 6.25 18.69
N ARG A 205 -22.07 6.97 19.57
CA ARG A 205 -23.54 6.97 19.55
C ARG A 205 -24.07 7.51 18.24
N PRO A 206 -25.24 7.02 17.78
CA PRO A 206 -25.79 7.49 16.51
C PRO A 206 -26.30 8.92 16.58
N LYS A 207 -26.49 9.49 15.41
CA LYS A 207 -27.13 10.80 15.20
C LYS A 207 -28.51 10.81 15.86
N ASN A 208 -28.84 11.94 16.47
CA ASN A 208 -30.08 12.18 17.22
C ASN A 208 -30.21 11.38 18.54
N ASP A 209 -29.18 10.64 18.98
CA ASP A 209 -29.20 10.04 20.32
C ASP A 209 -29.03 11.10 21.41
N VAL A 210 -29.57 10.86 22.58
CA VAL A 210 -29.63 11.83 23.70
C VAL A 210 -28.26 12.06 24.33
N VAL A 211 -27.84 13.32 24.44
CA VAL A 211 -26.70 13.77 25.23
C VAL A 211 -27.17 14.18 26.62
N ARG A 212 -27.04 13.27 27.60
CA ARG A 212 -27.59 13.46 28.96
C ARG A 212 -27.07 14.71 29.68
N SER A 213 -25.79 15.07 29.44
CA SER A 213 -25.14 16.22 30.12
C SER A 213 -25.66 17.59 29.67
N THR A 214 -26.17 17.69 28.45
CA THR A 214 -26.58 18.97 27.85
C THR A 214 -28.08 19.02 27.52
N GLY A 215 -28.77 17.87 27.58
CA GLY A 215 -30.16 17.73 27.10
C GLY A 215 -30.32 17.84 25.57
N GLY A 216 -29.22 17.93 24.84
CA GLY A 216 -29.19 17.99 23.38
C GLY A 216 -29.13 16.62 22.69
N VAL A 217 -28.90 16.62 21.38
CA VAL A 217 -28.80 15.42 20.56
C VAL A 217 -27.40 15.29 19.95
N ALA A 218 -26.97 14.04 19.72
CA ALA A 218 -25.68 13.72 19.10
C ALA A 218 -25.69 13.97 17.59
N SER A 219 -24.53 14.36 17.04
CA SER A 219 -24.35 14.59 15.60
C SER A 219 -24.00 13.33 14.80
N GLY A 220 -23.60 12.25 15.47
CA GLY A 220 -23.26 10.96 14.86
C GLY A 220 -21.84 10.87 14.27
N PRO A 221 -21.42 9.64 13.87
CA PRO A 221 -20.06 9.34 13.40
C PRO A 221 -19.60 10.17 12.21
N VAL A 222 -20.45 10.31 11.18
CA VAL A 222 -20.11 11.00 9.92
C VAL A 222 -19.77 12.47 10.16
N SER A 223 -20.47 13.13 11.10
CA SER A 223 -20.17 14.52 11.45
C SER A 223 -18.79 14.68 12.08
N PHE A 224 -18.36 13.75 12.93
CA PHE A 224 -17.00 13.77 13.48
C PHE A 224 -15.94 13.46 12.44
N MET A 225 -16.20 12.53 11.50
CA MET A 225 -15.29 12.27 10.38
C MET A 225 -14.98 13.55 9.58
N LYS A 226 -15.96 14.45 9.39
CA LYS A 226 -15.74 15.76 8.74
C LYS A 226 -14.74 16.63 9.51
N VAL A 227 -14.75 16.61 10.84
CA VAL A 227 -13.78 17.32 11.68
C VAL A 227 -12.36 16.74 11.49
N PHE A 228 -12.21 15.42 11.50
CA PHE A 228 -10.94 14.76 11.21
C PHE A 228 -10.43 15.07 9.81
N ASN A 229 -11.33 15.09 8.81
CA ASN A 229 -10.98 15.43 7.44
C ASN A 229 -10.44 16.87 7.33
N ALA A 230 -11.10 17.83 7.94
CA ALA A 230 -10.67 19.23 7.92
C ALA A 230 -9.30 19.44 8.61
N ALA A 231 -9.07 18.77 9.74
CA ALA A 231 -7.77 18.81 10.42
C ALA A 231 -6.67 18.18 9.57
N THR A 232 -6.92 17.04 8.93
CA THR A 232 -5.96 16.38 8.02
C THR A 232 -5.62 17.27 6.82
N GLU A 233 -6.59 18.00 6.31
CA GLU A 233 -6.38 18.98 5.23
C GLU A 233 -5.43 20.09 5.66
N ALA A 234 -5.57 20.60 6.89
CA ALA A 234 -4.72 21.66 7.44
C ALA A 234 -3.26 21.23 7.64
N VAL A 235 -3.00 19.98 8.04
CA VAL A 235 -1.65 19.46 8.30
C VAL A 235 -0.80 19.31 7.04
N LYS A 236 -1.38 19.32 5.84
CA LYS A 236 -0.65 19.26 4.55
C LYS A 236 0.45 20.31 4.40
N GLN A 237 0.38 21.42 5.08
CA GLN A 237 1.24 22.58 4.82
C GLN A 237 2.68 22.43 5.32
N GLY A 238 3.02 21.40 6.10
CA GLY A 238 4.35 21.22 6.70
C GLY A 238 5.07 19.91 6.36
N GLY A 239 4.48 18.98 5.60
CA GLY A 239 5.01 17.63 5.41
C GLY A 239 5.33 17.24 3.97
N VAL A 240 6.28 16.36 3.82
CA VAL A 240 6.69 15.74 2.53
C VAL A 240 5.62 14.77 2.00
N ARG A 241 4.72 14.28 2.85
CA ARG A 241 3.64 13.32 2.52
C ARG A 241 2.30 13.82 3.07
N ARG A 242 1.23 13.68 2.25
CA ARG A 242 -0.15 14.00 2.67
C ARG A 242 -0.63 12.97 3.70
N GLY A 243 -1.27 13.41 4.79
CA GLY A 243 -1.98 12.54 5.71
C GLY A 243 -3.16 11.85 5.03
N ALA A 244 -3.40 10.59 5.36
CA ALA A 244 -4.54 9.82 4.88
C ALA A 244 -5.20 9.09 6.05
N ASN A 245 -6.53 8.99 6.03
CA ASN A 245 -7.33 8.34 7.05
C ASN A 245 -8.11 7.15 6.47
N MET A 246 -8.27 6.08 7.26
CA MET A 246 -9.27 5.05 7.05
C MET A 246 -10.39 5.24 8.07
N GLY A 247 -11.63 5.27 7.63
CA GLY A 247 -12.81 5.30 8.50
C GLY A 247 -13.61 3.99 8.36
N ILE A 248 -13.86 3.31 9.47
CA ILE A 248 -14.65 2.08 9.49
C ILE A 248 -15.90 2.29 10.33
N LEU A 249 -17.04 1.81 9.83
CA LEU A 249 -18.29 1.72 10.58
C LEU A 249 -18.86 0.31 10.45
N ARG A 250 -19.26 -0.28 11.58
CA ARG A 250 -19.93 -1.59 11.60
C ARG A 250 -21.28 -1.52 10.89
N VAL A 251 -21.60 -2.58 10.16
CA VAL A 251 -22.83 -2.68 9.38
C VAL A 251 -24.11 -2.60 10.24
N ASP A 252 -24.02 -3.02 11.51
CA ASP A 252 -25.11 -2.99 12.48
C ASP A 252 -25.28 -1.65 13.23
N HIS A 253 -24.47 -0.62 12.88
CA HIS A 253 -24.60 0.72 13.45
C HIS A 253 -25.83 1.45 12.90
N PRO A 254 -26.62 2.20 13.73
CA PRO A 254 -27.82 2.90 13.26
C PRO A 254 -27.60 3.90 12.11
N ASP A 255 -26.43 4.54 12.04
CA ASP A 255 -26.09 5.49 10.99
C ASP A 255 -25.44 4.86 9.75
N ILE A 256 -25.53 3.53 9.59
CA ILE A 256 -24.83 2.82 8.50
C ILE A 256 -25.24 3.32 7.11
N LEU A 257 -26.52 3.64 6.90
CA LEU A 257 -27.00 4.12 5.61
C LEU A 257 -26.43 5.52 5.27
N GLU A 258 -26.29 6.41 6.27
CA GLU A 258 -25.62 7.70 6.10
C GLU A 258 -24.11 7.49 5.80
N PHE A 259 -23.46 6.58 6.50
CA PHE A 259 -22.05 6.26 6.29
C PHE A 259 -21.77 5.67 4.90
N ILE A 260 -22.55 4.70 4.44
CA ILE A 260 -22.40 4.12 3.09
C ILE A 260 -22.47 5.21 2.01
N THR A 261 -23.26 6.24 2.23
CA THR A 261 -23.51 7.30 1.25
C THR A 261 -22.76 8.61 1.54
N CYS A 262 -21.96 8.69 2.61
CA CYS A 262 -21.35 9.95 3.07
C CYS A 262 -20.30 10.51 2.07
N LYS A 263 -19.78 9.69 1.18
CA LYS A 263 -18.89 10.10 0.08
C LYS A 263 -19.58 10.13 -1.29
N THR A 264 -20.91 10.11 -1.33
CA THR A 264 -21.66 10.34 -2.57
C THR A 264 -21.39 11.74 -3.11
N ASP A 265 -21.27 12.74 -2.22
CA ASP A 265 -20.60 14.00 -2.54
C ASP A 265 -19.10 13.82 -2.32
N THR A 266 -18.35 13.82 -3.39
CA THR A 266 -16.93 13.52 -3.42
C THR A 266 -16.04 14.64 -2.94
N LYS A 267 -16.61 15.81 -2.66
CA LYS A 267 -15.95 16.92 -1.95
C LYS A 267 -15.87 16.68 -0.44
N GLU A 268 -16.71 15.78 0.06
CA GLU A 268 -16.74 15.41 1.46
C GLU A 268 -15.72 14.30 1.76
N LEU A 269 -15.07 14.38 2.91
CA LEU A 269 -14.15 13.34 3.42
C LEU A 269 -13.02 12.95 2.45
N THR A 270 -12.44 13.91 1.72
CA THR A 270 -11.41 13.71 0.69
C THR A 270 -10.12 13.09 1.21
N ASN A 271 -9.85 13.14 2.52
CA ASN A 271 -8.70 12.50 3.16
C ASN A 271 -9.07 11.19 3.85
N PHE A 272 -10.28 10.69 3.67
CA PHE A 272 -10.74 9.43 4.17
C PHE A 272 -10.91 8.41 3.06
N ASN A 273 -10.41 7.21 3.29
CA ASN A 273 -10.93 5.98 2.73
C ASN A 273 -11.96 5.45 3.72
N ILE A 274 -13.06 4.88 3.25
CA ILE A 274 -14.09 4.33 4.13
C ILE A 274 -14.35 2.85 3.83
N SER A 275 -14.64 2.09 4.88
CA SER A 275 -15.01 0.67 4.75
C SER A 275 -16.13 0.31 5.72
N VAL A 276 -17.03 -0.56 5.27
CA VAL A 276 -18.06 -1.14 6.13
C VAL A 276 -17.51 -2.41 6.78
N GLY A 277 -17.53 -2.43 8.11
CA GLY A 277 -17.21 -3.62 8.88
C GLY A 277 -18.40 -4.58 8.91
N VAL A 278 -18.38 -5.63 8.10
CA VAL A 278 -19.45 -6.62 8.03
C VAL A 278 -19.17 -7.79 8.96
N THR A 279 -20.28 -8.42 9.43
CA THR A 279 -20.24 -9.60 10.29
C THR A 279 -20.73 -10.84 9.55
N GLU A 280 -20.36 -12.01 10.03
CA GLU A 280 -20.85 -13.30 9.50
C GLU A 280 -22.39 -13.36 9.56
N LYS A 281 -22.98 -12.89 10.67
CA LYS A 281 -24.44 -12.79 10.82
C LYS A 281 -25.09 -11.95 9.73
N PHE A 282 -24.49 -10.80 9.37
CA PHE A 282 -24.98 -9.95 8.28
C PHE A 282 -24.87 -10.65 6.93
N MET A 283 -23.74 -11.30 6.64
CA MET A 283 -23.53 -11.99 5.37
C MET A 283 -24.50 -13.17 5.19
N GLN A 284 -24.78 -13.91 6.24
CA GLN A 284 -25.82 -14.97 6.24
C GLN A 284 -27.21 -14.39 5.99
N ALA A 285 -27.53 -13.23 6.57
CA ALA A 285 -28.80 -12.55 6.32
C ALA A 285 -28.89 -12.03 4.87
N VAL A 286 -27.78 -11.59 4.27
CA VAL A 286 -27.71 -11.23 2.83
C VAL A 286 -28.02 -12.44 1.96
N GLU A 287 -27.41 -13.60 2.24
CA GLU A 287 -27.59 -14.83 1.50
C GLU A 287 -29.05 -15.31 1.54
N LYS A 288 -29.64 -15.30 2.75
CA LYS A 288 -31.02 -15.74 3.00
C LYS A 288 -32.11 -14.71 2.68
N ASP A 289 -31.73 -13.48 2.33
CA ASP A 289 -32.62 -12.34 2.13
C ASP A 289 -33.46 -12.00 3.38
N GLU A 290 -32.82 -12.02 4.55
CA GLU A 290 -33.42 -11.73 5.85
C GLU A 290 -33.15 -10.27 6.31
N GLU A 291 -33.91 -9.85 7.35
CA GLU A 291 -33.63 -8.60 8.04
C GLU A 291 -32.53 -8.79 9.08
N TYR A 292 -31.79 -7.73 9.35
CA TYR A 292 -30.84 -7.65 10.45
C TYR A 292 -31.08 -6.41 11.30
N GLU A 293 -30.59 -6.44 12.52
CA GLU A 293 -30.85 -5.41 13.54
C GLU A 293 -29.77 -4.33 13.51
N LEU A 294 -30.19 -3.06 13.60
CA LEU A 294 -29.33 -1.93 13.91
C LEU A 294 -29.30 -1.71 15.43
N VAL A 295 -28.11 -1.70 15.99
CA VAL A 295 -27.90 -1.68 17.45
C VAL A 295 -27.18 -0.40 17.86
N ASN A 296 -27.76 0.35 18.79
CA ASN A 296 -27.12 1.53 19.35
C ASN A 296 -25.91 1.10 20.22
N PRO A 297 -24.66 1.48 19.89
CA PRO A 297 -23.47 0.99 20.60
C PRO A 297 -23.40 1.46 22.05
N ARG A 298 -24.03 2.61 22.40
CA ARG A 298 -24.05 3.14 23.76
C ARG A 298 -24.86 2.31 24.75
N ASN A 299 -25.94 1.69 24.32
CA ASN A 299 -26.90 1.04 25.24
C ASN A 299 -27.31 -0.37 24.81
N GLY A 300 -26.81 -0.90 23.70
CA GLY A 300 -27.10 -2.22 23.17
C GLY A 300 -28.56 -2.42 22.69
N LYS A 301 -29.35 -1.35 22.56
CA LYS A 301 -30.75 -1.48 22.13
C LYS A 301 -30.86 -1.50 20.60
N VAL A 302 -31.73 -2.37 20.12
CA VAL A 302 -32.14 -2.38 18.71
C VAL A 302 -32.94 -1.12 18.42
N THR A 303 -32.51 -0.35 17.42
CA THR A 303 -33.14 0.90 17.01
C THR A 303 -34.01 0.75 15.77
N ALA A 304 -33.63 -0.15 14.87
CA ALA A 304 -34.34 -0.45 13.63
C ALA A 304 -33.95 -1.83 13.10
N ARG A 305 -34.65 -2.28 12.06
CA ARG A 305 -34.27 -3.45 11.25
C ARG A 305 -34.26 -3.05 9.78
N LEU A 306 -33.29 -3.61 9.03
CA LEU A 306 -33.14 -3.38 7.60
C LEU A 306 -32.99 -4.73 6.89
N ARG A 307 -33.43 -4.80 5.61
CA ARG A 307 -33.15 -5.96 4.75
C ARG A 307 -31.66 -6.00 4.41
N ALA A 308 -30.99 -7.09 4.79
CA ALA A 308 -29.56 -7.20 4.63
C ALA A 308 -29.12 -7.11 3.17
N ARG A 309 -29.87 -7.75 2.25
CA ARG A 309 -29.58 -7.72 0.80
C ARG A 309 -29.67 -6.31 0.23
N GLU A 310 -30.64 -5.50 0.64
CA GLU A 310 -30.78 -4.10 0.19
C GLU A 310 -29.60 -3.23 0.66
N VAL A 311 -29.15 -3.44 1.91
CA VAL A 311 -27.97 -2.71 2.44
C VAL A 311 -26.70 -3.17 1.73
N PHE A 312 -26.52 -4.47 1.50
CA PHE A 312 -25.39 -5.02 0.75
C PHE A 312 -25.37 -4.49 -0.68
N GLN A 313 -26.52 -4.50 -1.37
CA GLN A 313 -26.64 -3.92 -2.71
C GLN A 313 -26.27 -2.43 -2.70
N LYS A 314 -26.68 -1.68 -1.68
CA LYS A 314 -26.32 -0.27 -1.54
C LYS A 314 -24.80 -0.06 -1.34
N ILE A 315 -24.12 -0.96 -0.59
CA ILE A 315 -22.66 -0.96 -0.48
C ILE A 315 -22.04 -1.21 -1.87
N VAL A 316 -22.49 -2.25 -2.57
CA VAL A 316 -22.02 -2.59 -3.91
C VAL A 316 -22.25 -1.43 -4.88
N ASP A 317 -23.43 -0.82 -4.87
CA ASP A 317 -23.77 0.32 -5.74
C ASP A 317 -22.87 1.54 -5.47
N GLN A 318 -22.57 1.83 -4.20
CA GLN A 318 -21.69 2.94 -3.87
C GLN A 318 -20.22 2.60 -4.17
N ALA A 319 -19.76 1.41 -3.81
CA ALA A 319 -18.42 0.94 -4.14
C ALA A 319 -18.19 0.96 -5.65
N TRP A 320 -19.21 0.58 -6.41
CA TRP A 320 -19.18 0.66 -7.87
C TRP A 320 -19.18 2.11 -8.39
N ARG A 321 -19.92 3.02 -7.74
CA ARG A 321 -20.04 4.42 -8.15
C ARG A 321 -18.80 5.26 -7.91
N ASN A 322 -18.11 5.05 -6.80
CA ASN A 322 -17.00 5.90 -6.37
C ASN A 322 -15.81 5.14 -5.74
N GLY A 323 -15.75 3.78 -5.86
CA GLY A 323 -14.71 2.95 -5.24
C GLY A 323 -14.88 2.75 -3.75
N GLU A 324 -15.90 3.33 -3.13
CA GLU A 324 -16.12 3.30 -1.69
C GLU A 324 -17.61 3.19 -1.34
N PRO A 325 -17.93 2.55 -0.20
CA PRO A 325 -17.01 1.96 0.79
C PRO A 325 -16.41 0.63 0.33
N GLY A 326 -15.24 0.31 0.88
CA GLY A 326 -14.73 -1.07 0.90
C GLY A 326 -15.50 -1.94 1.90
N ILE A 327 -15.17 -3.23 1.96
CA ILE A 327 -15.75 -4.18 2.93
C ILE A 327 -14.61 -4.82 3.73
N ILE A 328 -14.80 -4.89 5.05
CA ILE A 328 -13.91 -5.59 5.98
C ILE A 328 -14.72 -6.63 6.75
N PHE A 329 -14.26 -7.89 6.73
CA PHE A 329 -14.92 -9.02 7.40
C PHE A 329 -14.42 -9.14 8.84
N LEU A 330 -15.07 -8.41 9.77
CA LEU A 330 -14.60 -8.25 11.16
C LEU A 330 -14.46 -9.59 11.90
N ASP A 331 -15.41 -10.50 11.74
CA ASP A 331 -15.37 -11.79 12.43
C ASP A 331 -14.20 -12.66 11.96
N ARG A 332 -13.87 -12.59 10.66
CA ARG A 332 -12.70 -13.30 10.09
C ARG A 332 -11.39 -12.72 10.58
N LEU A 333 -11.26 -11.37 10.60
CA LEU A 333 -10.08 -10.71 11.15
C LEU A 333 -9.86 -11.09 12.62
N ASN A 334 -10.94 -11.12 13.42
CA ASN A 334 -10.85 -11.43 14.85
C ASN A 334 -10.69 -12.91 15.13
N LYS A 335 -11.16 -13.81 14.24
CA LYS A 335 -10.90 -15.26 14.35
C LYS A 335 -9.39 -15.56 14.35
N ASP A 336 -8.64 -14.83 13.52
CA ASP A 336 -7.19 -15.01 13.37
C ASP A 336 -6.37 -13.92 14.11
N ASN A 337 -7.03 -13.14 14.99
CA ASN A 337 -6.35 -12.18 15.85
C ASN A 337 -5.36 -12.90 16.77
N PRO A 338 -4.05 -12.60 16.70
CA PRO A 338 -3.04 -13.30 17.49
C PRO A 338 -3.10 -12.96 18.98
N THR A 339 -3.73 -11.84 19.37
CA THR A 339 -3.78 -11.33 20.74
C THR A 339 -5.22 -10.97 21.16
N PRO A 340 -6.17 -11.93 21.15
CA PRO A 340 -7.59 -11.65 21.34
C PRO A 340 -7.93 -11.14 22.75
N GLU A 341 -7.13 -11.47 23.77
CA GLU A 341 -7.32 -10.97 25.14
C GLU A 341 -6.95 -9.49 25.32
N ILE A 342 -6.20 -8.90 24.37
CA ILE A 342 -5.83 -7.48 24.40
C ILE A 342 -6.96 -6.62 23.84
N GLY A 343 -7.66 -7.09 22.81
CA GLY A 343 -8.78 -6.39 22.20
C GLY A 343 -9.21 -6.96 20.85
N GLU A 344 -10.24 -6.35 20.29
CA GLU A 344 -10.75 -6.67 18.96
C GLU A 344 -10.11 -5.78 17.89
N ILE A 345 -9.85 -6.36 16.73
CA ILE A 345 -9.45 -5.62 15.52
C ILE A 345 -10.70 -4.98 14.93
N GLU A 346 -10.73 -3.66 14.90
CA GLU A 346 -11.87 -2.86 14.41
C GLU A 346 -11.52 -1.99 13.21
N SER A 347 -10.22 -1.87 12.85
CA SER A 347 -9.75 -0.97 11.81
C SER A 347 -8.51 -1.50 11.07
N THR A 348 -8.28 -0.93 9.88
CA THR A 348 -7.08 -1.07 9.06
C THR A 348 -6.52 0.30 8.73
N ASN A 349 -5.37 0.36 8.08
CA ASN A 349 -4.76 1.60 7.60
C ASN A 349 -5.15 1.93 6.15
N PRO A 350 -5.05 3.22 5.72
CA PRO A 350 -5.29 3.63 4.35
C PRO A 350 -4.00 3.60 3.50
N CYS A 351 -4.14 3.25 2.20
CA CYS A 351 -3.13 3.52 1.16
C CYS A 351 -3.78 4.05 -0.10
N VAL A 352 -3.19 5.11 -0.71
CA VAL A 352 -3.70 5.75 -1.94
C VAL A 352 -2.55 6.05 -2.90
N VAL A 353 -2.70 5.63 -4.16
CA VAL A 353 -1.87 6.06 -5.30
C VAL A 353 -2.78 6.75 -6.31
N GLY A 354 -2.40 7.93 -6.79
CA GLY A 354 -3.24 8.72 -7.67
C GLY A 354 -2.59 9.12 -8.97
N ASP A 355 -3.36 9.16 -10.02
CA ASP A 355 -3.17 9.97 -11.23
C ASP A 355 -4.29 9.73 -12.27
N ALA A 356 -5.24 10.65 -12.60
CA ALA A 356 -6.18 10.66 -13.76
C ALA A 356 -6.83 12.01 -14.17
N LEU A 357 -7.40 12.27 -15.39
CA LEU A 357 -7.88 13.51 -16.04
C LEU A 357 -9.38 13.69 -16.31
N VAL A 358 -9.94 14.91 -16.43
CA VAL A 358 -11.37 15.22 -16.43
C VAL A 358 -11.88 16.39 -17.30
N PRO A 359 -13.09 16.34 -17.92
CA PRO A 359 -13.88 17.48 -18.35
C PRO A 359 -14.83 18.02 -17.27
N THR A 360 -15.08 19.33 -17.29
CA THR A 360 -15.79 20.09 -16.28
C THR A 360 -17.05 20.77 -16.80
N GLU A 361 -17.91 21.27 -15.91
CA GLU A 361 -19.04 22.14 -16.22
C GLU A 361 -18.66 23.41 -17.01
N ARG A 362 -17.36 23.78 -17.01
CA ARG A 362 -16.81 24.96 -17.70
C ARG A 362 -16.14 24.62 -19.04
N GLY A 363 -16.33 23.38 -19.52
CA GLY A 363 -15.70 22.84 -20.71
C GLY A 363 -14.45 22.00 -20.41
N LEU A 364 -13.72 21.65 -21.44
CA LEU A 364 -12.46 20.90 -21.30
C LEU A 364 -11.39 21.82 -20.72
N ILE A 365 -11.05 21.59 -19.44
CA ILE A 365 -9.97 22.34 -18.77
C ILE A 365 -8.73 21.42 -18.72
N PRO A 366 -7.55 21.90 -19.15
CA PRO A 366 -6.31 21.19 -18.96
C PRO A 366 -6.11 20.88 -17.47
N MET A 367 -5.76 19.66 -17.12
CA MET A 367 -5.69 19.18 -15.75
C MET A 367 -4.74 20.00 -14.87
N LYS A 368 -3.63 20.51 -15.43
CA LYS A 368 -2.76 21.44 -14.71
C LYS A 368 -3.56 22.63 -14.15
N ARG A 369 -4.40 23.20 -15.00
CA ARG A 369 -5.24 24.34 -14.63
C ARG A 369 -6.38 23.92 -13.72
N LEU A 370 -6.91 22.74 -13.91
CA LEU A 370 -7.96 22.17 -13.08
C LEU A 370 -7.43 21.80 -11.69
N VAL A 371 -6.19 21.29 -11.60
CA VAL A 371 -5.47 21.08 -10.34
C VAL A 371 -5.19 22.41 -9.65
N GLU A 372 -4.80 23.44 -10.39
CA GLU A 372 -4.57 24.79 -9.85
C GLU A 372 -5.88 25.49 -9.46
N GLU A 373 -6.96 25.31 -10.21
CA GLU A 373 -8.27 25.91 -9.97
C GLU A 373 -9.12 25.11 -8.98
N ALA A 374 -9.09 23.77 -9.00
CA ALA A 374 -9.82 22.93 -8.03
C ALA A 374 -9.33 23.09 -6.59
N SER A 375 -8.12 23.65 -6.39
CA SER A 375 -7.66 24.07 -5.08
C SER A 375 -8.29 25.38 -4.59
N ARG A 376 -8.99 26.11 -5.47
CA ARG A 376 -9.52 27.47 -5.20
C ARG A 376 -11.03 27.60 -5.43
N THR A 377 -11.62 26.74 -6.26
CA THR A 377 -13.06 26.79 -6.61
C THR A 377 -13.60 25.38 -6.85
N GLU A 378 -14.90 25.20 -6.60
CA GLU A 378 -15.60 23.95 -6.91
C GLU A 378 -15.69 23.74 -8.42
N ILE A 379 -15.37 22.53 -8.88
CA ILE A 379 -15.42 22.13 -10.29
C ILE A 379 -16.15 20.79 -10.41
N SER A 380 -17.13 20.71 -11.33
CA SER A 380 -17.84 19.47 -11.66
C SER A 380 -17.48 18.98 -13.06
N VAL A 381 -17.57 17.68 -13.28
CA VAL A 381 -17.24 17.04 -14.55
C VAL A 381 -18.40 16.26 -15.09
N VAL A 382 -18.40 16.09 -16.42
CA VAL A 382 -19.43 15.35 -17.13
C VAL A 382 -19.10 13.85 -17.11
N ILE A 383 -20.06 13.05 -16.67
CA ILE A 383 -20.05 11.58 -16.80
C ILE A 383 -21.15 11.13 -17.75
N ASP A 384 -20.93 10.00 -18.40
CA ASP A 384 -21.88 9.38 -19.31
C ASP A 384 -22.66 8.28 -18.61
N ARG A 385 -24.00 8.35 -18.59
CA ARG A 385 -24.85 7.34 -17.94
C ARG A 385 -24.74 5.95 -18.57
N ARG A 386 -24.31 5.84 -19.81
CA ARG A 386 -24.07 4.55 -20.49
C ARG A 386 -22.85 3.83 -19.94
N THR A 387 -21.97 4.52 -19.22
CA THR A 387 -20.85 3.90 -18.47
C THR A 387 -21.28 3.26 -17.17
N LEU A 388 -22.54 3.43 -16.76
CA LEU A 388 -23.14 2.83 -15.57
C LEU A 388 -23.56 1.37 -15.87
N PRO A 389 -23.48 0.40 -14.91
CA PRO A 389 -23.72 -1.03 -15.18
C PRO A 389 -25.10 -1.37 -15.73
N TRP A 390 -26.11 -0.57 -15.39
CA TRP A 390 -27.48 -0.73 -15.93
C TRP A 390 -27.72 0.00 -17.27
N GLY A 391 -26.71 0.69 -17.77
CA GLY A 391 -26.79 1.43 -19.04
C GLY A 391 -26.51 0.57 -20.28
N MET A 392 -26.09 -0.69 -20.11
CA MET A 392 -25.68 -1.54 -21.21
C MET A 392 -26.43 -2.88 -21.24
N VAL A 393 -27.16 -3.15 -22.31
CA VAL A 393 -27.64 -4.48 -22.64
C VAL A 393 -26.92 -4.93 -23.91
N ARG A 394 -26.32 -6.12 -23.91
CA ARG A 394 -25.73 -6.73 -25.11
C ARG A 394 -26.81 -7.51 -25.84
N ASP A 395 -26.96 -7.25 -27.12
CA ASP A 395 -27.74 -8.10 -28.01
C ASP A 395 -27.09 -9.48 -28.12
N GLY A 396 -27.82 -10.52 -27.74
CA GLY A 396 -27.34 -11.90 -27.71
C GLY A 396 -26.99 -12.50 -29.09
N THR A 397 -27.36 -11.83 -30.21
CA THR A 397 -27.16 -12.32 -31.57
C THR A 397 -25.98 -11.63 -32.27
N THR A 398 -25.75 -10.36 -32.00
CA THR A 398 -24.73 -9.55 -32.69
C THR A 398 -23.56 -9.17 -31.78
N GLY A 399 -23.67 -9.37 -30.47
CA GLY A 399 -22.67 -8.96 -29.47
C GLY A 399 -22.54 -7.44 -29.32
N LEU A 400 -23.35 -6.64 -30.03
CA LEU A 400 -23.36 -5.19 -29.96
C LEU A 400 -24.11 -4.70 -28.70
N ILE A 401 -23.67 -3.58 -28.16
CA ILE A 401 -24.31 -2.95 -27.00
C ILE A 401 -25.55 -2.20 -27.46
N SER A 402 -26.73 -2.61 -26.97
CA SER A 402 -27.97 -1.86 -27.13
C SER A 402 -28.24 -0.97 -25.93
N GLU A 403 -28.73 0.25 -26.16
CA GLU A 403 -28.94 1.25 -25.12
C GLU A 403 -30.12 0.97 -24.20
N VAL A 404 -29.93 1.21 -22.89
CA VAL A 404 -31.01 1.24 -21.90
C VAL A 404 -31.18 2.62 -21.28
N ALA A 405 -30.12 3.45 -21.27
CA ALA A 405 -30.18 4.81 -20.72
C ALA A 405 -29.32 5.77 -21.53
N SER A 406 -29.90 6.87 -22.00
CA SER A 406 -29.19 7.98 -22.63
C SER A 406 -29.07 9.18 -21.67
N GLY A 407 -28.06 10.00 -21.84
CA GLY A 407 -27.86 11.26 -21.13
C GLY A 407 -26.56 11.40 -20.37
N THR A 408 -26.26 12.64 -20.03
CA THR A 408 -25.11 13.00 -19.17
C THR A 408 -25.58 13.41 -17.78
N GLU A 409 -24.65 13.30 -16.83
CA GLU A 409 -24.80 13.82 -15.48
C GLU A 409 -23.54 14.63 -15.13
N LEU A 410 -23.68 15.73 -14.43
CA LEU A 410 -22.55 16.46 -13.85
C LEU A 410 -22.16 15.80 -12.55
N ALA A 411 -20.90 15.40 -12.45
CA ALA A 411 -20.34 14.83 -11.25
C ALA A 411 -19.19 15.71 -10.74
N PRO A 412 -19.17 16.10 -9.46
CA PRO A 412 -18.14 16.96 -8.93
C PRO A 412 -16.77 16.26 -8.90
N VAL A 413 -15.71 17.02 -9.18
CA VAL A 413 -14.33 16.58 -9.05
C VAL A 413 -13.90 16.65 -7.60
N THR A 414 -13.47 15.54 -7.04
CA THR A 414 -13.01 15.51 -5.66
C THR A 414 -11.51 15.66 -5.50
N ARG A 415 -10.76 15.40 -6.56
CA ARG A 415 -9.30 15.56 -6.57
C ARG A 415 -8.79 15.78 -7.98
N ALA A 416 -7.84 16.70 -8.12
CA ALA A 416 -7.21 17.06 -9.37
C ALA A 416 -5.69 17.24 -9.16
N PHE A 417 -4.85 16.64 -10.03
CA PHE A 417 -3.39 16.70 -9.89
C PHE A 417 -2.66 16.40 -11.20
N ARG A 418 -1.38 16.81 -11.30
CA ARG A 418 -0.56 16.73 -12.50
C ARG A 418 0.14 15.37 -12.62
N THR A 419 0.11 14.75 -13.82
CA THR A 419 0.77 13.45 -14.09
C THR A 419 2.02 13.55 -14.96
N GLY A 420 2.25 14.66 -15.64
CA GLY A 420 3.45 14.90 -16.48
C GLY A 420 3.14 15.47 -17.86
N VAL A 421 4.10 15.42 -18.78
CA VAL A 421 3.96 15.79 -20.20
C VAL A 421 3.92 14.49 -21.01
N LYS A 422 2.94 14.34 -21.92
CA LYS A 422 2.76 13.11 -22.72
C LYS A 422 2.38 13.43 -24.16
N GLU A 423 2.78 12.53 -25.09
CA GLU A 423 2.19 12.55 -26.43
C GLU A 423 0.68 12.33 -26.35
N VAL A 424 -0.03 13.07 -27.15
CA VAL A 424 -1.48 12.95 -27.28
C VAL A 424 -1.87 12.75 -28.74
N VAL A 425 -2.95 11.98 -28.95
CA VAL A 425 -3.60 11.88 -30.24
C VAL A 425 -4.87 12.72 -30.21
N ARG A 426 -5.13 13.40 -31.31
CA ARG A 426 -6.39 14.08 -31.53
C ARG A 426 -7.32 13.13 -32.27
N ILE A 427 -8.42 12.79 -31.63
CA ILE A 427 -9.54 12.07 -32.24
C ILE A 427 -10.49 13.13 -32.78
N THR A 428 -10.80 13.08 -34.05
CA THR A 428 -11.83 13.93 -34.68
C THR A 428 -12.93 13.05 -35.20
N THR A 429 -14.18 13.45 -34.97
CA THR A 429 -15.36 12.74 -35.46
C THR A 429 -15.99 13.48 -36.63
N GLN A 430 -16.84 12.82 -37.39
CA GLN A 430 -17.48 13.40 -38.59
C GLN A 430 -18.33 14.62 -38.32
N SER A 431 -18.91 14.73 -37.12
CA SER A 431 -19.64 15.92 -36.71
C SER A 431 -18.73 17.03 -36.14
N GLY A 432 -17.42 16.88 -36.23
CA GLY A 432 -16.43 17.89 -35.82
C GLY A 432 -16.08 17.90 -34.34
N PHE A 433 -16.53 16.93 -33.54
CA PHE A 433 -16.04 16.78 -32.17
C PHE A 433 -14.58 16.38 -32.16
N SER A 434 -13.81 16.94 -31.26
CA SER A 434 -12.39 16.64 -31.13
C SER A 434 -11.97 16.57 -29.68
N VAL A 435 -11.19 15.55 -29.35
CA VAL A 435 -10.58 15.38 -28.02
C VAL A 435 -9.12 14.99 -28.20
N GLU A 436 -8.26 15.53 -27.36
CA GLU A 436 -6.85 15.17 -27.30
C GLU A 436 -6.63 14.38 -26.00
N VAL A 437 -6.15 13.17 -26.18
CA VAL A 437 -5.94 12.21 -25.11
C VAL A 437 -4.69 11.40 -25.39
N THR A 438 -4.10 10.78 -24.37
CA THR A 438 -2.97 9.86 -24.63
C THR A 438 -3.44 8.67 -25.46
N PRO A 439 -2.58 8.09 -26.30
CA PRO A 439 -2.96 6.99 -27.19
C PRO A 439 -3.53 5.77 -26.48
N ASP A 440 -3.09 5.51 -25.26
CA ASP A 440 -3.54 4.43 -24.37
C ASP A 440 -4.89 4.71 -23.71
N HIS A 441 -5.37 5.94 -23.82
CA HIS A 441 -6.62 6.37 -23.22
C HIS A 441 -7.82 5.61 -23.79
N LYS A 442 -8.62 4.98 -22.90
CA LYS A 442 -9.78 4.20 -23.33
C LYS A 442 -10.97 5.11 -23.61
N ILE A 443 -11.43 5.08 -24.84
CA ILE A 443 -12.64 5.75 -25.34
C ILE A 443 -13.77 4.74 -25.44
N MET A 444 -14.94 5.09 -24.95
CA MET A 444 -16.11 4.25 -25.08
C MET A 444 -16.64 4.31 -26.52
N THR A 445 -16.78 3.15 -27.13
CA THR A 445 -17.32 2.96 -28.49
C THR A 445 -18.52 2.04 -28.44
N THR A 446 -19.23 1.88 -29.56
CA THR A 446 -20.28 0.86 -29.69
C THR A 446 -19.80 -0.59 -29.55
N ARG A 447 -18.48 -0.80 -29.55
CA ARG A 447 -17.82 -2.10 -29.27
C ARG A 447 -17.34 -2.25 -27.84
N GLY A 448 -17.56 -1.25 -26.99
CA GLY A 448 -17.02 -1.15 -25.63
C GLY A 448 -15.82 -0.21 -25.55
N TRP A 449 -15.01 -0.34 -24.49
CA TRP A 449 -13.83 0.49 -24.25
C TRP A 449 -12.69 0.16 -25.23
N VAL A 450 -12.24 1.13 -26.03
CA VAL A 450 -11.15 1.00 -27.01
C VAL A 450 -10.09 2.05 -26.74
N PRO A 451 -8.77 1.73 -26.72
CA PRO A 451 -7.71 2.71 -26.61
C PRO A 451 -7.79 3.74 -27.74
N ALA A 452 -7.55 5.01 -27.43
CA ALA A 452 -7.67 6.12 -28.38
C ALA A 452 -6.80 5.93 -29.63
N GLY A 453 -5.54 5.49 -29.48
CA GLY A 453 -4.64 5.20 -30.58
C GLY A 453 -5.03 3.98 -31.41
N SER A 454 -5.95 3.14 -30.92
CA SER A 454 -6.45 1.96 -31.64
C SER A 454 -7.81 2.19 -32.33
N LEU A 455 -8.34 3.40 -32.26
CA LEU A 455 -9.58 3.76 -32.98
C LEU A 455 -9.32 3.80 -34.48
N ARG A 456 -10.22 3.22 -35.23
CA ARG A 456 -10.14 3.12 -36.70
C ARG A 456 -10.99 4.20 -37.34
N SER A 457 -10.38 5.07 -38.11
CA SER A 457 -11.05 6.14 -38.87
C SER A 457 -12.08 5.53 -39.83
N ASN A 458 -13.26 6.13 -39.90
CA ASN A 458 -14.41 5.71 -40.72
C ASN A 458 -14.94 4.29 -40.42
N VAL A 459 -14.58 3.71 -39.27
CA VAL A 459 -15.01 2.38 -38.83
C VAL A 459 -15.61 2.41 -37.41
N ASP A 460 -14.89 3.03 -36.47
CA ASP A 460 -15.30 3.02 -35.08
C ASP A 460 -16.26 4.17 -34.79
N VAL A 461 -17.34 3.85 -34.08
CA VAL A 461 -18.36 4.80 -33.64
C VAL A 461 -18.11 5.03 -32.12
N VAL A 462 -17.66 6.22 -31.77
CA VAL A 462 -17.48 6.64 -30.38
C VAL A 462 -18.77 7.12 -29.77
N LEU A 463 -18.95 6.89 -28.47
CA LEU A 463 -20.04 7.47 -27.75
C LEU A 463 -19.70 8.91 -27.38
N ILE A 464 -20.51 9.84 -27.86
CA ILE A 464 -20.39 11.27 -27.61
C ILE A 464 -21.59 11.69 -26.75
N GLN A 465 -21.36 12.64 -25.86
CA GLN A 465 -22.44 13.26 -25.10
C GLN A 465 -22.24 14.79 -25.13
N TRP A 466 -22.74 15.38 -26.21
CA TRP A 466 -22.73 16.83 -26.37
C TRP A 466 -23.88 17.31 -27.27
N ASN A 467 -24.70 18.22 -26.78
CA ASN A 467 -25.76 18.88 -27.53
C ASN A 467 -26.72 17.93 -28.33
N GLY A 468 -27.06 16.78 -27.71
CA GLY A 468 -27.99 15.81 -28.35
C GLY A 468 -27.33 14.83 -29.32
N VAL A 469 -26.01 14.89 -29.52
CA VAL A 469 -25.27 13.89 -30.27
C VAL A 469 -24.82 12.81 -29.30
N GLU A 470 -25.32 11.59 -29.47
CA GLU A 470 -25.05 10.45 -28.60
C GLU A 470 -23.98 9.50 -29.13
N ARG A 471 -23.77 9.50 -30.43
CA ARG A 471 -22.79 8.65 -31.13
C ARG A 471 -22.26 9.39 -32.34
N ASP A 472 -20.98 9.18 -32.65
CA ASP A 472 -20.38 9.77 -33.83
C ASP A 472 -19.26 8.88 -34.38
N LEU A 473 -19.12 8.89 -35.71
CA LEU A 473 -18.12 8.10 -36.40
C LEU A 473 -16.76 8.79 -36.32
N VAL A 474 -15.70 8.06 -35.95
CA VAL A 474 -14.34 8.57 -35.95
C VAL A 474 -13.91 8.91 -37.38
N GLU A 475 -13.66 10.16 -37.65
CA GLU A 475 -13.12 10.66 -38.92
C GLU A 475 -11.61 10.45 -39.00
N SER A 476 -10.90 10.86 -37.95
CA SER A 476 -9.45 10.75 -37.93
C SER A 476 -8.91 10.60 -36.51
N VAL A 477 -7.75 9.94 -36.41
CA VAL A 477 -6.92 9.89 -35.21
C VAL A 477 -5.51 10.34 -35.63
N THR A 478 -5.08 11.49 -35.19
CA THR A 478 -3.81 12.09 -35.61
C THR A 478 -2.94 12.45 -34.41
N PRO A 479 -1.60 12.30 -34.49
CA PRO A 479 -0.71 12.83 -33.48
C PRO A 479 -0.93 14.33 -33.26
N ALA A 480 -1.03 14.77 -32.01
CA ALA A 480 -1.26 16.16 -31.65
C ALA A 480 -0.14 16.76 -30.79
N GLY A 481 1.04 16.12 -30.83
CA GLY A 481 2.25 16.55 -30.13
C GLY A 481 2.24 16.23 -28.64
N GLU A 482 3.26 16.68 -27.96
CA GLU A 482 3.40 16.50 -26.50
C GLU A 482 2.63 17.56 -25.74
N LYS A 483 1.85 17.14 -24.72
CA LYS A 483 1.10 18.04 -23.84
C LYS A 483 1.18 17.60 -22.38
N GLU A 484 1.14 18.58 -21.49
CA GLU A 484 0.98 18.26 -20.06
C GLU A 484 -0.35 17.56 -19.84
N VAL A 485 -0.31 16.42 -19.17
CA VAL A 485 -1.49 15.61 -18.83
C VAL A 485 -1.63 15.46 -17.33
N PHE A 486 -2.85 15.31 -16.89
CA PHE A 486 -3.25 15.43 -15.49
C PHE A 486 -4.38 14.47 -15.18
N ASP A 487 -4.78 14.34 -13.90
CA ASP A 487 -5.79 13.38 -13.51
C ASP A 487 -6.77 13.87 -12.45
N LEU A 488 -7.97 13.24 -12.38
CA LEU A 488 -9.03 13.57 -11.44
C LEU A 488 -9.74 12.35 -10.92
N THR A 489 -10.28 12.45 -9.72
CA THR A 489 -11.20 11.46 -9.17
C THR A 489 -12.63 11.92 -9.34
N VAL A 490 -13.44 11.15 -10.07
CA VAL A 490 -14.86 11.37 -10.28
C VAL A 490 -15.66 10.21 -9.74
N PRO A 491 -16.52 10.40 -8.76
CA PRO A 491 -17.37 9.35 -8.22
C PRO A 491 -18.50 8.96 -9.15
N ARG A 492 -19.05 7.77 -8.94
CA ARG A 492 -20.16 7.13 -9.66
C ARG A 492 -19.84 6.41 -10.96
N SER A 493 -18.92 6.90 -11.79
CA SER A 493 -18.66 6.22 -13.08
C SER A 493 -17.32 5.52 -13.11
N HIS A 494 -16.39 5.81 -12.16
CA HIS A 494 -14.97 5.44 -12.23
C HIS A 494 -14.38 5.63 -13.62
N SER A 495 -15.14 6.27 -14.45
CA SER A 495 -14.86 6.77 -15.76
C SER A 495 -15.44 8.15 -15.81
N PHE A 496 -14.69 9.06 -16.24
CA PHE A 496 -15.17 10.36 -16.64
C PHE A 496 -14.92 10.47 -18.13
N VAL A 497 -15.59 11.42 -18.73
CA VAL A 497 -15.44 11.65 -20.16
C VAL A 497 -14.11 12.40 -20.35
N ALA A 498 -12.97 11.81 -20.15
CA ALA A 498 -11.68 12.23 -20.68
C ALA A 498 -10.55 11.22 -20.58
N ASN A 499 -10.34 10.40 -19.59
CA ASN A 499 -9.26 9.41 -19.55
C ASN A 499 -9.54 8.26 -18.58
N GLY A 500 -10.63 7.52 -18.78
CA GLY A 500 -11.14 6.48 -17.88
C GLY A 500 -10.13 5.47 -17.33
N PHE A 501 -9.56 5.74 -16.14
CA PHE A 501 -8.95 4.73 -15.28
C PHE A 501 -9.60 4.73 -13.90
N VAL A 502 -9.85 3.54 -13.38
CA VAL A 502 -10.40 3.29 -12.04
C VAL A 502 -9.24 3.00 -11.10
N VAL A 503 -9.22 3.64 -9.94
CA VAL A 503 -8.27 3.33 -8.86
C VAL A 503 -9.08 2.85 -7.66
N SER A 504 -8.67 1.71 -7.07
CA SER A 504 -9.28 1.13 -5.88
C SER A 504 -8.45 1.38 -4.61
N ASN A 505 -9.11 1.36 -3.45
CA ASN A 505 -8.52 1.52 -2.13
C ASN A 505 -8.12 0.17 -1.53
N CYS A 506 -7.01 0.13 -0.76
CA CYS A 506 -6.56 -1.07 -0.07
C CYS A 506 -6.61 -0.92 1.45
N GLY A 507 -6.87 -2.04 2.17
CA GLY A 507 -6.66 -2.18 3.60
C GLY A 507 -5.47 -3.12 3.83
N GLU A 508 -4.30 -2.60 4.21
CA GLU A 508 -3.06 -3.39 4.22
C GLU A 508 -2.94 -4.31 5.41
N GLN A 509 -3.13 -3.79 6.62
CA GLN A 509 -2.90 -4.56 7.85
C GLN A 509 -3.98 -4.32 8.90
N PRO A 510 -4.61 -5.40 9.40
CA PRO A 510 -5.51 -5.34 10.55
C PRO A 510 -4.73 -5.04 11.84
N LEU A 511 -5.10 -3.97 12.53
CA LEU A 511 -4.41 -3.50 13.74
C LEU A 511 -5.41 -3.25 14.88
N LEU A 512 -4.93 -3.49 16.10
CA LEU A 512 -5.61 -3.06 17.33
C LEU A 512 -5.44 -1.55 17.54
N PRO A 513 -6.29 -0.93 18.35
CA PRO A 513 -6.09 0.45 18.79
C PRO A 513 -4.67 0.69 19.34
N TYR A 514 -4.04 1.79 18.94
CA TYR A 514 -2.66 2.16 19.25
C TYR A 514 -1.58 1.20 18.70
N GLU A 515 -1.90 0.31 17.78
CA GLU A 515 -0.87 -0.42 17.05
C GLU A 515 -0.35 0.38 15.86
N ALA A 516 0.89 0.06 15.50
CA ALA A 516 1.57 0.56 14.30
C ALA A 516 2.12 -0.61 13.50
N CYS A 517 2.26 -0.42 12.18
CA CYS A 517 2.81 -1.43 11.30
C CYS A 517 4.28 -1.15 10.94
N CYS A 518 5.13 -2.18 11.04
CA CYS A 518 6.49 -2.22 10.53
C CYS A 518 6.52 -3.12 9.31
N LEU A 519 6.63 -2.54 8.11
CA LEU A 519 6.44 -3.24 6.85
C LEU A 519 7.72 -3.31 6.02
N GLY A 520 7.84 -4.38 5.26
CA GLY A 520 8.81 -4.57 4.19
C GLY A 520 8.31 -5.62 3.22
N SER A 521 8.83 -5.64 1.99
CA SER A 521 8.35 -6.57 0.97
C SER A 521 9.50 -7.25 0.22
N ILE A 522 9.31 -8.53 -0.07
CA ILE A 522 10.21 -9.37 -0.84
C ILE A 522 9.87 -9.22 -2.33
N ASN A 523 10.86 -9.06 -3.18
CA ASN A 523 10.70 -9.05 -4.63
C ASN A 523 10.79 -10.48 -5.17
N LEU A 524 9.64 -11.10 -5.42
CA LEU A 524 9.56 -12.49 -5.88
C LEU A 524 10.23 -12.73 -7.23
N GLY A 525 10.26 -11.74 -8.11
CA GLY A 525 10.95 -11.83 -9.40
C GLY A 525 12.48 -11.99 -9.32
N LYS A 526 13.08 -11.88 -8.11
CA LYS A 526 14.50 -12.15 -7.88
C LYS A 526 14.81 -13.61 -7.50
N PHE A 527 13.77 -14.43 -7.37
CA PHE A 527 13.87 -15.83 -6.94
C PHE A 527 13.35 -16.81 -7.99
N THR A 528 13.21 -16.36 -9.24
CA THR A 528 12.78 -17.20 -10.36
C THR A 528 13.89 -17.38 -11.38
N ARG A 529 13.92 -18.55 -12.01
CA ARG A 529 14.68 -18.83 -13.22
C ARG A 529 13.72 -18.84 -14.39
N PRO A 530 13.79 -17.84 -15.30
CA PRO A 530 12.87 -17.75 -16.43
C PRO A 530 12.80 -19.02 -17.27
N VAL A 531 11.60 -19.38 -17.71
CA VAL A 531 11.37 -20.53 -18.61
C VAL A 531 11.98 -20.26 -20.00
N TRP A 532 12.09 -19.01 -20.40
CA TRP A 532 12.67 -18.58 -21.66
C TRP A 532 14.19 -18.47 -21.58
N PRO A 533 14.95 -18.90 -22.62
CA PRO A 533 14.52 -19.41 -23.94
C PRO A 533 14.26 -20.91 -24.01
N ASP A 534 14.58 -21.68 -22.98
CA ASP A 534 14.79 -23.14 -23.06
C ASP A 534 13.52 -23.97 -23.19
N ARG A 535 12.32 -23.40 -23.12
CA ARG A 535 10.99 -24.03 -23.29
C ARG A 535 10.85 -25.50 -22.84
N ALA A 536 11.68 -25.94 -21.88
CA ALA A 536 11.51 -27.27 -21.31
C ALA A 536 10.31 -27.26 -20.36
N PHE A 537 9.12 -27.47 -20.89
CA PHE A 537 7.85 -27.51 -20.15
C PHE A 537 7.70 -28.76 -19.25
N ASP A 538 8.65 -29.68 -19.27
CA ASP A 538 8.57 -30.96 -18.58
C ASP A 538 9.14 -30.97 -17.15
N ALA A 539 9.75 -29.87 -16.68
CA ALA A 539 10.20 -29.75 -15.29
C ALA A 539 9.09 -29.19 -14.40
N ASP A 540 8.95 -29.71 -13.17
CA ASP A 540 8.07 -29.06 -12.18
C ASP A 540 8.48 -27.59 -12.06
N LEU A 541 7.55 -26.67 -12.38
CA LEU A 541 7.78 -25.22 -12.34
C LEU A 541 8.33 -24.75 -10.98
N ALA A 542 8.07 -25.51 -9.93
CA ALA A 542 8.61 -25.29 -8.61
C ALA A 542 10.14 -25.44 -8.52
N ASP A 543 10.78 -26.23 -9.40
CA ASP A 543 12.25 -26.39 -9.45
C ASP A 543 12.93 -25.14 -10.04
N ARG A 544 12.15 -24.22 -10.63
CA ARG A 544 12.62 -22.95 -11.15
C ARG A 544 12.58 -21.81 -10.12
N ILE A 545 12.12 -22.09 -8.90
CA ILE A 545 12.10 -21.13 -7.80
C ILE A 545 13.30 -21.42 -6.88
N ASP A 546 14.06 -20.39 -6.58
CA ASP A 546 15.15 -20.42 -5.60
C ASP A 546 14.58 -20.38 -4.18
N TRP A 547 14.11 -21.52 -3.69
CA TRP A 547 13.50 -21.66 -2.36
C TRP A 547 14.49 -21.38 -1.23
N ASP A 548 15.77 -21.69 -1.41
CA ASP A 548 16.79 -21.45 -0.40
C ASP A 548 17.11 -19.96 -0.30
N GLY A 549 17.30 -19.29 -1.44
CA GLY A 549 17.45 -17.82 -1.46
C GLY A 549 16.21 -17.09 -0.93
N LEU A 550 15.01 -17.61 -1.21
CA LEU A 550 13.75 -17.05 -0.66
C LEU A 550 13.68 -17.24 0.86
N ARG A 551 14.07 -18.40 1.41
CA ARG A 551 14.19 -18.66 2.85
C ARG A 551 15.12 -17.64 3.50
N ASP A 552 16.31 -17.47 2.94
CA ASP A 552 17.33 -16.58 3.49
C ASP A 552 16.83 -15.15 3.56
N VAL A 553 16.18 -14.65 2.52
CA VAL A 553 15.66 -13.29 2.52
C VAL A 553 14.45 -13.10 3.46
N VAL A 554 13.61 -14.15 3.64
CA VAL A 554 12.55 -14.15 4.66
C VAL A 554 13.14 -13.96 6.05
N HIS A 555 14.18 -14.74 6.39
CA HIS A 555 14.86 -14.64 7.70
C HIS A 555 15.52 -13.27 7.90
N VAL A 556 16.17 -12.74 6.85
CA VAL A 556 16.74 -11.37 6.88
C VAL A 556 15.65 -10.32 7.07
N GLY A 557 14.54 -10.45 6.36
CA GLY A 557 13.41 -9.52 6.46
C GLY A 557 12.75 -9.51 7.84
N VAL A 558 12.50 -10.67 8.43
CA VAL A 558 11.96 -10.80 9.80
C VAL A 558 12.91 -10.19 10.82
N HIS A 559 14.22 -10.47 10.72
CA HIS A 559 15.24 -9.90 11.61
C HIS A 559 15.30 -8.38 11.47
N PHE A 560 15.32 -7.87 10.24
CA PHE A 560 15.30 -6.43 9.96
C PHE A 560 14.08 -5.75 10.59
N LEU A 561 12.88 -6.32 10.37
CA LEU A 561 11.63 -5.75 10.86
C LEU A 561 11.46 -5.85 12.38
N ASP A 562 11.98 -6.90 13.03
CA ASP A 562 12.03 -6.96 14.51
C ASP A 562 12.94 -5.87 15.08
N ASN A 563 14.13 -5.66 14.50
CA ASN A 563 15.03 -4.57 14.89
C ASN A 563 14.43 -3.18 14.62
N LEU A 564 13.65 -3.05 13.53
CA LEU A 564 13.00 -1.79 13.17
C LEU A 564 12.02 -1.32 14.26
N ILE A 565 11.34 -2.25 14.96
CA ILE A 565 10.48 -1.91 16.10
C ILE A 565 11.27 -1.21 17.19
N ASP A 566 12.47 -1.73 17.52
CA ASP A 566 13.31 -1.17 18.58
C ASP A 566 13.96 0.16 18.18
N ALA A 567 14.32 0.30 16.91
CA ALA A 567 14.90 1.53 16.35
C ALA A 567 13.86 2.66 16.17
N ASN A 568 12.58 2.34 16.17
CA ASN A 568 11.52 3.30 15.85
C ASN A 568 11.24 4.27 17.01
N LYS A 569 11.15 5.55 16.67
CA LYS A 569 10.69 6.61 17.58
C LYS A 569 9.20 6.85 17.34
N TYR A 570 8.36 6.21 18.13
CA TYR A 570 6.92 6.33 18.00
C TYR A 570 6.43 7.72 18.45
N PRO A 571 5.43 8.30 17.77
CA PRO A 571 4.94 9.65 18.07
C PRO A 571 4.14 9.74 19.37
N LEU A 572 3.68 8.62 19.92
CA LEU A 572 2.87 8.53 21.14
C LEU A 572 3.35 7.41 22.05
N PRO A 573 3.35 7.61 23.39
CA PRO A 573 3.71 6.56 24.34
C PRO A 573 2.81 5.33 24.28
N GLU A 574 1.52 5.49 24.01
CA GLU A 574 0.55 4.40 23.88
C GLU A 574 0.90 3.50 22.70
N ILE A 575 1.30 4.09 21.58
CA ILE A 575 1.74 3.37 20.39
C ILE A 575 3.06 2.65 20.67
N ASP A 576 4.01 3.31 21.34
CA ASP A 576 5.29 2.71 21.74
C ASP A 576 5.06 1.45 22.59
N ASN A 577 4.16 1.53 23.57
CA ASN A 577 3.82 0.42 24.44
C ASN A 577 3.16 -0.74 23.70
N MET A 578 2.20 -0.46 22.82
CA MET A 578 1.52 -1.50 22.04
C MET A 578 2.43 -2.14 21.00
N ALA A 579 3.20 -1.35 20.27
CA ALA A 579 4.12 -1.85 19.26
C ALA A 579 5.19 -2.78 19.88
N HIS A 580 5.77 -2.41 21.01
CA HIS A 580 6.72 -3.27 21.73
C HIS A 580 6.04 -4.42 22.49
N GLY A 581 4.77 -4.24 22.91
CA GLY A 581 3.98 -5.27 23.58
C GLY A 581 3.67 -6.46 22.67
N ASN A 582 3.24 -6.18 21.45
CA ASN A 582 2.82 -7.20 20.47
C ASN A 582 3.88 -7.52 19.42
N ARG A 583 4.81 -6.63 19.16
CA ARG A 583 5.88 -6.76 18.15
C ARG A 583 5.38 -7.25 16.80
N LYS A 584 4.25 -6.71 16.33
CA LYS A 584 3.70 -7.06 15.02
C LYS A 584 4.60 -6.53 13.91
N ILE A 585 4.96 -7.40 12.98
CA ILE A 585 5.62 -7.06 11.71
C ILE A 585 4.79 -7.57 10.55
N GLY A 586 4.98 -6.96 9.38
CA GLY A 586 4.32 -7.34 8.13
C GLY A 586 5.35 -7.47 7.01
N LEU A 587 5.85 -8.70 6.80
CA LEU A 587 6.67 -9.05 5.66
C LEU A 587 5.77 -9.41 4.49
N GLY A 588 5.70 -8.53 3.48
CA GLY A 588 4.90 -8.68 2.28
C GLY A 588 5.69 -9.15 1.08
N ILE A 589 5.02 -9.13 -0.08
CA ILE A 589 5.61 -9.45 -1.38
C ILE A 589 5.36 -8.34 -2.39
N MET A 590 6.21 -8.25 -3.41
CA MET A 590 6.06 -7.54 -4.67
C MET A 590 6.68 -8.40 -5.78
N GLY A 591 6.46 -8.08 -7.04
CA GLY A 591 6.97 -8.87 -8.15
C GLY A 591 6.23 -10.19 -8.37
N TRP A 592 4.98 -10.30 -7.89
CA TRP A 592 4.16 -11.49 -8.15
C TRP A 592 3.89 -11.71 -9.64
N ALA A 593 3.44 -10.66 -10.34
CA ALA A 593 3.23 -10.75 -11.78
C ALA A 593 4.53 -10.99 -12.55
N ASP A 594 5.66 -10.48 -12.06
CA ASP A 594 6.99 -10.78 -12.61
C ASP A 594 7.34 -12.25 -12.48
N MET A 595 7.11 -12.86 -11.31
CA MET A 595 7.32 -14.29 -11.08
C MET A 595 6.47 -15.13 -12.04
N LEU A 596 5.20 -14.78 -12.21
CA LEU A 596 4.31 -15.49 -13.14
C LEU A 596 4.78 -15.40 -14.59
N LEU A 597 5.28 -14.24 -15.01
CA LEU A 597 5.87 -14.07 -16.35
C LEU A 597 7.12 -14.92 -16.54
N ASP A 598 8.03 -14.93 -15.56
CA ASP A 598 9.25 -15.77 -15.60
C ASP A 598 8.90 -17.25 -15.73
N LEU A 599 7.80 -17.70 -15.13
CA LEU A 599 7.33 -19.07 -15.16
C LEU A 599 6.36 -19.36 -16.31
N ALA A 600 6.03 -18.37 -17.16
CA ALA A 600 5.03 -18.44 -18.22
C ALA A 600 3.63 -18.91 -17.76
N ILE A 601 3.23 -18.51 -16.53
CA ILE A 601 1.92 -18.82 -15.94
C ILE A 601 0.98 -17.63 -16.17
N PRO A 602 -0.21 -17.83 -16.79
CA PRO A 602 -1.21 -16.78 -16.91
C PRO A 602 -1.70 -16.31 -15.53
N TYR A 603 -1.79 -15.01 -15.33
CA TYR A 603 -2.18 -14.41 -14.04
C TYR A 603 -3.55 -14.91 -13.53
N ASN A 604 -4.52 -15.10 -14.42
CA ASN A 604 -5.89 -15.51 -14.11
C ASN A 604 -6.11 -17.03 -14.28
N SER A 605 -5.11 -17.85 -13.94
CA SER A 605 -5.18 -19.31 -14.06
C SER A 605 -5.22 -20.01 -12.69
N GLU A 606 -5.69 -21.26 -12.67
CA GLU A 606 -5.66 -22.11 -11.46
C GLU A 606 -4.24 -22.42 -11.03
N GLU A 607 -3.29 -22.52 -12.00
CA GLU A 607 -1.87 -22.71 -11.71
C GLU A 607 -1.30 -21.52 -10.93
N ALA A 608 -1.72 -20.28 -11.28
CA ALA A 608 -1.30 -19.09 -10.55
C ALA A 608 -1.83 -19.10 -9.11
N LEU A 609 -3.08 -19.52 -8.89
CA LEU A 609 -3.66 -19.65 -7.55
C LEU A 609 -2.93 -20.72 -6.72
N ALA A 610 -2.69 -21.89 -7.28
CA ALA A 610 -1.94 -22.97 -6.62
C ALA A 610 -0.50 -22.55 -6.28
N LEU A 611 0.16 -21.83 -7.17
CA LEU A 611 1.49 -21.28 -6.91
C LEU A 611 1.46 -20.21 -5.83
N ALA A 612 0.47 -19.32 -5.80
CA ALA A 612 0.30 -18.31 -4.77
C ALA A 612 0.17 -18.93 -3.38
N GLU A 613 -0.66 -19.97 -3.24
CA GLU A 613 -0.82 -20.71 -1.99
C GLU A 613 0.51 -21.34 -1.55
N ARG A 614 1.25 -21.96 -2.46
CA ARG A 614 2.55 -22.58 -2.17
C ARG A 614 3.61 -21.57 -1.75
N VAL A 615 3.74 -20.44 -2.47
CA VAL A 615 4.73 -19.38 -2.19
C VAL A 615 4.42 -18.71 -0.87
N MET A 616 3.16 -18.28 -0.65
CA MET A 616 2.79 -17.60 0.59
C MET A 616 2.82 -18.53 1.78
N GLY A 617 2.39 -19.81 1.63
CA GLY A 617 2.52 -20.81 2.69
C GLY A 617 4.00 -21.09 3.07
N PHE A 618 4.91 -21.06 2.11
CA PHE A 618 6.35 -21.14 2.37
C PHE A 618 6.86 -19.92 3.13
N ILE A 619 6.52 -18.69 2.69
CA ILE A 619 6.92 -17.44 3.35
C ILE A 619 6.37 -17.36 4.78
N GLU A 620 5.11 -17.72 4.99
CA GLU A 620 4.50 -17.78 6.32
C GLU A 620 5.26 -18.73 7.24
N LYS A 621 5.48 -19.97 6.79
CA LYS A 621 6.21 -20.98 7.56
C LYS A 621 7.61 -20.51 7.94
N GLU A 622 8.39 -20.01 6.99
CA GLU A 622 9.77 -19.56 7.23
C GLU A 622 9.81 -18.28 8.08
N SER A 623 8.85 -17.36 7.94
CA SER A 623 8.77 -16.16 8.77
C SER A 623 8.45 -16.47 10.23
N VAL A 624 7.54 -17.42 10.48
CA VAL A 624 7.25 -17.92 11.83
C VAL A 624 8.47 -18.62 12.42
N GLU A 625 9.19 -19.42 11.63
CA GLU A 625 10.41 -20.09 12.08
C GLU A 625 11.54 -19.10 12.42
N ALA A 626 11.69 -18.04 11.62
CA ALA A 626 12.60 -16.94 11.94
C ALA A 626 12.20 -16.21 13.26
N SER A 627 10.91 -15.97 13.45
CA SER A 627 10.37 -15.37 14.68
C SER A 627 10.60 -16.26 15.91
N LYS A 628 10.48 -17.58 15.79
CA LYS A 628 10.84 -18.55 16.86
C LYS A 628 12.33 -18.49 17.22
N ARG A 629 13.21 -18.44 16.22
CA ARG A 629 14.66 -18.30 16.44
C ARG A 629 15.01 -16.99 17.17
N LEU A 630 14.33 -15.90 16.81
CA LEU A 630 14.48 -14.63 17.54
C LEU A 630 13.96 -14.74 18.99
N ALA A 631 12.82 -15.43 19.19
CA ALA A 631 12.28 -15.65 20.53
C ALA A 631 13.24 -16.49 21.42
N GLN A 632 13.91 -17.49 20.86
CA GLN A 632 14.91 -18.27 21.58
C GLN A 632 16.08 -17.40 22.08
N ARG A 633 16.45 -16.36 21.35
CA ARG A 633 17.57 -15.46 21.68
C ARG A 633 17.13 -14.26 22.53
N ARG A 634 15.95 -13.68 22.24
CA ARG A 634 15.48 -12.38 22.76
C ARG A 634 14.28 -12.49 23.69
N GLY A 635 13.73 -13.70 23.88
CA GLY A 635 12.45 -13.92 24.55
C GLY A 635 11.27 -13.73 23.59
N ALA A 636 10.10 -14.28 23.96
CA ALA A 636 8.85 -14.06 23.28
C ALA A 636 8.42 -12.57 23.32
N PHE A 637 7.45 -12.17 22.52
CA PHE A 637 6.92 -10.81 22.62
C PHE A 637 6.23 -10.59 23.98
N PRO A 638 6.30 -9.39 24.58
CA PRO A 638 5.87 -9.16 25.97
C PRO A 638 4.43 -9.55 26.29
N ASN A 639 3.51 -9.42 25.33
CA ASN A 639 2.09 -9.82 25.51
C ASN A 639 1.84 -11.27 25.11
N PHE A 640 2.86 -12.11 25.04
CA PHE A 640 2.75 -13.52 24.61
C PHE A 640 1.71 -14.31 25.40
N ASP A 641 1.63 -14.15 26.72
CA ASP A 641 0.69 -14.89 27.58
C ASP A 641 -0.79 -14.62 27.22
N LYS A 642 -1.08 -13.50 26.57
CA LYS A 642 -2.40 -13.07 26.10
C LYS A 642 -2.67 -13.43 24.64
N SER A 643 -1.88 -14.36 24.09
CA SER A 643 -1.91 -14.70 22.67
C SER A 643 -2.37 -16.13 22.40
N ILE A 644 -2.80 -16.36 21.17
CA ILE A 644 -3.11 -17.72 20.69
C ILE A 644 -1.86 -18.64 20.69
N TYR A 645 -0.66 -18.06 20.69
CA TYR A 645 0.61 -18.80 20.70
C TYR A 645 0.93 -19.37 22.08
N ALA A 646 0.52 -18.69 23.16
CA ALA A 646 0.67 -19.20 24.53
C ALA A 646 -0.13 -20.48 24.71
N ALA A 647 -1.38 -20.49 24.25
CA ALA A 647 -2.24 -21.69 24.30
C ALA A 647 -1.68 -22.88 23.51
N LYS A 648 -0.87 -22.60 22.45
CA LYS A 648 -0.20 -23.61 21.63
C LYS A 648 1.18 -24.01 22.18
N GLY A 649 1.70 -23.32 23.19
CA GLY A 649 3.05 -23.55 23.72
C GLY A 649 4.17 -23.20 22.72
N VAL A 650 3.94 -22.29 21.78
CA VAL A 650 4.86 -21.94 20.69
C VAL A 650 5.40 -20.52 20.90
N PRO A 651 6.55 -20.34 21.57
CA PRO A 651 7.13 -19.02 21.76
C PRO A 651 7.59 -18.42 20.42
N VAL A 652 7.05 -17.24 20.09
CA VAL A 652 7.42 -16.43 18.93
C VAL A 652 7.78 -15.02 19.37
N ARG A 653 8.65 -14.36 18.60
CA ARG A 653 9.10 -12.98 18.88
C ARG A 653 8.08 -11.93 18.41
N ASN A 654 7.28 -12.26 17.41
CA ASN A 654 6.37 -11.34 16.71
C ASN A 654 4.97 -11.92 16.69
N ALA A 655 3.95 -11.16 17.08
CA ALA A 655 2.56 -11.61 17.10
C ALA A 655 1.99 -11.84 15.68
N THR A 656 2.48 -11.07 14.68
CA THR A 656 2.26 -11.32 13.24
C THR A 656 3.59 -11.22 12.51
N THR A 657 3.73 -11.94 11.38
CA THR A 657 4.96 -11.91 10.58
C THR A 657 4.73 -11.50 9.14
N THR A 658 3.56 -11.75 8.55
CA THR A 658 3.28 -11.51 7.12
C THR A 658 2.15 -10.52 6.89
N THR A 659 2.13 -9.94 5.69
CA THR A 659 1.07 -9.05 5.19
C THR A 659 1.00 -9.07 3.67
N ILE A 660 -0.07 -8.50 3.09
CA ILE A 660 -0.12 -8.11 1.68
C ILE A 660 -0.24 -6.59 1.63
N ALA A 661 0.78 -5.95 1.08
CA ALA A 661 0.88 -4.50 0.94
C ALA A 661 0.90 -4.08 -0.54
N PRO A 662 0.41 -2.88 -0.90
CA PRO A 662 0.40 -2.43 -2.30
C PRO A 662 1.78 -2.11 -2.87
N THR A 663 2.79 -1.88 -2.05
CA THR A 663 4.20 -1.62 -2.44
C THR A 663 4.44 -0.51 -3.47
N GLY A 664 3.50 0.42 -3.67
CA GLY A 664 3.45 1.36 -4.79
C GLY A 664 4.76 2.09 -5.14
N THR A 665 5.51 2.59 -4.15
CA THR A 665 6.79 3.28 -4.41
C THR A 665 7.99 2.35 -4.30
N ILE A 666 7.98 1.40 -3.35
CA ILE A 666 9.13 0.50 -3.19
C ILE A 666 9.26 -0.50 -4.34
N SER A 667 8.16 -0.86 -5.01
CA SER A 667 8.20 -1.67 -6.23
C SER A 667 8.89 -0.93 -7.38
N ILE A 668 8.67 0.40 -7.53
CA ILE A 668 9.39 1.22 -8.51
C ILE A 668 10.89 1.23 -8.21
N ILE A 669 11.28 1.37 -6.93
CA ILE A 669 12.68 1.32 -6.51
C ILE A 669 13.31 -0.04 -6.86
N CYS A 670 12.57 -1.13 -6.70
CA CYS A 670 13.03 -2.48 -6.97
C CYS A 670 12.88 -2.94 -8.44
N GLY A 671 12.26 -2.12 -9.31
CA GLY A 671 11.95 -2.51 -10.69
C GLY A 671 11.03 -3.73 -10.76
N ALA A 672 10.02 -3.80 -9.89
CA ALA A 672 9.11 -4.93 -9.73
C ALA A 672 7.65 -4.52 -9.91
N SER A 673 6.78 -5.47 -10.22
CA SER A 673 5.32 -5.29 -10.17
C SER A 673 4.86 -5.04 -8.73
N SER A 674 3.81 -4.23 -8.55
CA SER A 674 3.31 -3.85 -7.22
C SER A 674 2.56 -4.99 -6.55
N GLY A 675 2.95 -5.33 -5.33
CA GLY A 675 2.28 -6.31 -4.49
C GLY A 675 1.93 -7.60 -5.22
N ILE A 676 0.64 -7.94 -5.22
CA ILE A 676 0.06 -9.06 -5.96
C ILE A 676 -0.68 -8.63 -7.23
N GLU A 677 -0.56 -7.36 -7.63
CA GLU A 677 -1.29 -6.80 -8.77
C GLU A 677 -0.77 -7.38 -10.09
N PRO A 678 -1.63 -7.51 -11.13
CA PRO A 678 -1.19 -7.83 -12.48
C PRO A 678 -0.35 -6.69 -13.05
N LEU A 679 0.44 -6.96 -14.08
CA LEU A 679 1.15 -5.90 -14.80
C LEU A 679 0.16 -4.92 -15.41
N PHE A 680 0.43 -3.64 -15.21
CA PHE A 680 -0.33 -2.56 -15.81
C PHE A 680 -0.22 -2.59 -17.35
N SER A 681 1.00 -2.76 -17.86
CA SER A 681 1.30 -2.89 -19.30
C SER A 681 2.67 -3.55 -19.48
N ILE A 682 2.88 -4.21 -20.62
CA ILE A 682 4.19 -4.81 -20.99
C ILE A 682 5.17 -3.77 -21.55
N ALA A 683 4.65 -2.69 -22.15
CA ALA A 683 5.41 -1.49 -22.51
C ALA A 683 4.49 -0.27 -22.39
N PHE A 684 5.01 0.83 -21.87
CA PHE A 684 4.27 2.08 -21.75
C PHE A 684 5.23 3.28 -21.77
N THR A 685 4.71 4.42 -22.18
CA THR A 685 5.48 5.66 -22.17
C THR A 685 5.35 6.33 -20.81
N ARG A 686 6.48 6.53 -20.14
CA ARG A 686 6.55 7.29 -18.90
C ARG A 686 7.16 8.66 -19.14
N HIS A 687 6.48 9.70 -18.68
CA HIS A 687 6.98 11.08 -18.76
C HIS A 687 7.64 11.46 -17.45
N VAL A 688 8.96 11.70 -17.50
CA VAL A 688 9.73 12.10 -16.33
C VAL A 688 10.44 13.42 -16.66
N LEU A 689 9.98 14.51 -16.02
CA LEU A 689 10.43 15.86 -16.35
C LEU A 689 10.14 16.17 -17.83
N ASP A 690 10.97 16.69 -18.62
CA ASP A 690 10.75 17.08 -20.02
C ASP A 690 11.18 15.99 -21.03
N ARG A 691 11.15 14.71 -20.65
CA ARG A 691 11.55 13.58 -21.51
C ARG A 691 10.52 12.46 -21.46
N GLU A 692 10.26 11.90 -22.64
CA GLU A 692 9.56 10.64 -22.80
C GLU A 692 10.53 9.48 -22.64
N LEU A 693 10.18 8.54 -21.77
CA LEU A 693 10.89 7.28 -21.62
C LEU A 693 9.89 6.16 -21.91
N ILE A 694 10.19 5.37 -22.92
CA ILE A 694 9.44 4.12 -23.12
C ILE A 694 9.94 3.15 -22.06
N GLU A 695 9.07 2.82 -21.10
CA GLU A 695 9.32 1.73 -20.17
C GLU A 695 8.79 0.45 -20.77
N VAL A 696 9.69 -0.48 -20.99
CA VAL A 696 9.37 -1.84 -21.41
C VAL A 696 9.58 -2.75 -20.21
N ASN A 697 8.66 -3.69 -19.97
CA ASN A 697 8.90 -4.70 -18.97
C ASN A 697 10.18 -5.46 -19.33
N PRO A 698 11.21 -5.52 -18.45
CA PRO A 698 12.51 -6.10 -18.77
C PRO A 698 12.43 -7.56 -19.22
N ARG A 699 11.45 -8.32 -18.72
CA ARG A 699 11.22 -9.71 -19.09
C ARG A 699 10.67 -9.83 -20.50
N PHE A 700 9.74 -8.97 -20.84
CA PHE A 700 9.22 -8.88 -22.21
C PHE A 700 10.32 -8.47 -23.18
N GLU A 701 11.11 -7.45 -22.87
CA GLU A 701 12.25 -7.01 -23.67
C GLU A 701 13.25 -8.15 -23.91
N GLN A 702 13.56 -8.93 -22.88
CA GLN A 702 14.43 -10.09 -22.99
C GLN A 702 13.86 -11.15 -23.96
N VAL A 703 12.57 -11.43 -23.89
CA VAL A 703 11.92 -12.41 -24.76
C VAL A 703 11.95 -11.95 -26.22
N VAL A 704 11.59 -10.70 -26.50
CA VAL A 704 11.58 -10.20 -27.89
C VAL A 704 12.97 -10.10 -28.48
N ARG A 705 14.00 -9.77 -27.67
CA ARG A 705 15.41 -9.82 -28.09
C ARG A 705 15.85 -11.24 -28.47
N GLN A 706 15.49 -12.22 -27.68
CA GLN A 706 15.81 -13.63 -27.94
C GLN A 706 15.09 -14.16 -29.19
N LEU A 707 13.91 -13.65 -29.47
CA LEU A 707 13.16 -13.99 -30.69
C LEU A 707 13.63 -13.22 -31.92
N GLY A 708 14.57 -12.30 -31.80
CA GLY A 708 15.02 -11.44 -32.89
C GLY A 708 13.99 -10.43 -33.35
N LEU A 709 13.01 -10.12 -32.51
CA LEU A 709 11.92 -9.17 -32.77
C LEU A 709 12.15 -7.80 -32.11
N ASP A 710 13.30 -7.61 -31.48
CA ASP A 710 13.65 -6.38 -30.77
C ASP A 710 13.82 -5.22 -31.78
N SER A 711 12.86 -4.30 -31.78
CA SER A 711 12.96 -3.05 -32.53
C SER A 711 12.33 -1.90 -31.73
N GLU A 712 12.89 -0.71 -31.87
CA GLU A 712 12.34 0.48 -31.22
C GLU A 712 10.90 0.76 -31.71
N ASP A 713 10.61 0.48 -32.99
CA ASP A 713 9.26 0.64 -33.56
C ASP A 713 8.25 -0.35 -32.93
N LEU A 714 8.65 -1.60 -32.68
CA LEU A 714 7.81 -2.58 -31.97
C LEU A 714 7.50 -2.09 -30.55
N MET A 715 8.52 -1.62 -29.82
CA MET A 715 8.33 -1.13 -28.46
C MET A 715 7.44 0.11 -28.41
N ARG A 716 7.62 1.03 -29.35
CA ARG A 716 6.74 2.20 -29.50
C ARG A 716 5.31 1.79 -29.84
N THR A 717 5.16 0.83 -30.74
CA THR A 717 3.85 0.32 -31.14
C THR A 717 3.12 -0.33 -29.97
N ILE A 718 3.82 -1.16 -29.20
CA ILE A 718 3.24 -1.79 -28.01
C ILE A 718 2.93 -0.76 -26.93
N ALA A 719 3.83 0.20 -26.69
CA ALA A 719 3.58 1.28 -25.73
C ALA A 719 2.39 2.15 -26.13
N ALA A 720 2.16 2.33 -27.42
CA ALA A 720 1.01 3.07 -27.96
C ALA A 720 -0.29 2.28 -27.90
N HIS A 721 -0.25 0.97 -28.12
CA HIS A 721 -1.46 0.12 -28.23
C HIS A 721 -1.80 -0.66 -26.95
N GLY A 722 -0.83 -0.84 -26.05
CA GLY A 722 -1.00 -1.61 -24.79
C GLY A 722 -1.22 -3.11 -24.98
N THR A 723 -1.03 -3.64 -26.20
CA THR A 723 -1.30 -5.03 -26.56
C THR A 723 -0.41 -5.51 -27.70
N LEU A 724 -0.18 -6.84 -27.77
CA LEU A 724 0.45 -7.53 -28.89
C LEU A 724 -0.58 -7.98 -29.96
N ALA A 725 -1.88 -7.80 -29.70
CA ALA A 725 -2.92 -8.16 -30.65
C ALA A 725 -3.07 -7.07 -31.72
N GLY A 726 -2.65 -7.38 -32.96
CA GLY A 726 -2.76 -6.46 -34.09
C GLY A 726 -2.30 -7.11 -35.37
#